data_9ee5aedf677e42c516f088cb470d885a
#
_entry.id   9ee5aedf677e42c516f088cb470d885a
#
_cell.length_a   1.000
_cell.length_b   1.000
_cell.length_c   1.000
_cell.angle_alpha   90.00
_cell.angle_beta   90.00
_cell.angle_gamma   90.00
#
_symmetry.space_group_name_H-M   'P 1'
#
loop_
_entity.id
_entity.type
_entity.pdbx_description
1 polymer ?
#
loop_
_entity_poly.entity_id
_entity_poly.type
_entity_poly.pdbx_seq_one_letter_code
_entity_poly.pdbx_strand_id
1 'polypeptide(L)'
;MMMLRKSARRLHLLFLLGVTAFALPAVAGEGPEPPPNAPAAVEWNVGEGRLTLRYHGGAILEATVTAEDAKGRPVEGVAVALDEKKTGKEKVEQHLAFASAKPKEGVRLVLRGTVTGSAQAFAAEADPGEAQNRFPCVRTSVGASRSLRNHAVYDRRWDWVLVGPADGATRIEPKEPGNEQRTFAWESRGERIDLVFRPRFYQKHKGFTYFEPWTYDVWKDSVTGYCTWWSYRAGFTQETLDTMLAVFTEKRLPDFGYQYMQFDNCYQKGNGSAPWNWLNWHEKKYPGGWRYAMKAIRDAGMKPGIWVHRVHRPSDPGVKEVVEKHPDWFVPGADGKPHHQGGFVSLNTLNTEAVETMIRPLYRGLAEQGWDYVKIDGTGDLLRAYQNKACAEFFASQPTTPEGSLRAWDVIAREELGPDVYILACHTVGNCRVVAGLVDGGRLSNDGFQPRTLAQYNFLEGVLWRGDPDHCDVMGTWLMDEDAQMPVFGLDGRVPVRTVIRPAICAMAGSVLMVSDKAEVYRDDANLEGMKRSAPVLFTVPGQLYGHGRRPMPWWLQEIDRPFDRWSVLARIQWGEKEEKKHVYHFRGEPAREVAFADLGLPADRAYRVFEFWSQTFLGTFEKSFTAPAMDANDGMDVFAIREARPHPWVLSTTRHISHGGVSLRDVQWDGNTNVLSGSSAVVVRDPYVLTVHRPQGYRLKAADAGDETVAIANQKETATVRIVPSATKTVAWTMTFAK
;
A
#
# COMPACT_ATOMS: atom_id res chain seq x y z
N MET A 1 24.20 28.29 39.18
CA MET A 1 24.24 29.58 38.47
C MET A 1 24.29 29.27 37.01
N MET A 2 23.35 29.43 36.36
CA MET A 2 22.59 30.14 35.41
C MET A 2 21.60 29.26 34.65
N MET A 3 20.33 29.57 34.87
CA MET A 3 19.15 29.05 34.19
C MET A 3 19.17 29.42 32.69
N LEU A 4 18.66 28.51 31.87
CA LEU A 4 18.01 28.89 30.63
C LEU A 4 16.67 28.15 30.56
N ARG A 5 15.62 28.89 30.86
CA ARG A 5 14.22 28.53 30.67
C ARG A 5 13.92 28.53 29.16
N LYS A 6 13.44 27.42 28.61
CA LYS A 6 12.66 27.46 27.39
C LYS A 6 11.19 27.32 27.77
N SER A 7 10.43 28.36 27.50
CA SER A 7 9.01 28.48 27.73
C SER A 7 8.24 27.57 26.80
N ALA A 8 7.55 26.61 27.38
CA ALA A 8 6.46 25.89 26.71
C ALA A 8 5.26 26.86 26.57
N ARG A 9 4.94 27.27 25.35
CA ARG A 9 3.67 27.88 25.05
C ARG A 9 2.60 26.77 25.00
N ARG A 10 1.82 26.66 26.05
CA ARG A 10 0.55 25.95 26.06
C ARG A 10 -0.41 26.67 25.12
N LEU A 11 -0.77 26.05 24.00
CA LEU A 11 -1.97 26.43 23.28
C LEU A 11 -3.14 25.70 23.93
N HIS A 12 -3.97 26.43 24.66
CA HIS A 12 -5.30 25.98 25.02
C HIS A 12 -6.17 26.14 23.78
N LEU A 13 -6.51 25.04 23.13
CA LEU A 13 -7.56 25.02 22.11
C LEU A 13 -8.91 24.94 22.80
N LEU A 14 -9.59 26.08 22.87
CA LEU A 14 -11.04 26.12 23.09
C LEU A 14 -11.71 25.50 21.87
N PHE A 15 -12.59 24.54 22.11
CA PHE A 15 -13.47 23.94 21.11
C PHE A 15 -14.45 25.03 20.61
N LEU A 16 -14.04 25.73 19.57
CA LEU A 16 -14.92 26.29 18.56
C LEU A 16 -14.55 25.58 17.28
N LEU A 17 -15.50 24.92 16.67
CA LEU A 17 -15.42 24.23 15.39
C LEU A 17 -14.78 25.13 14.34
N GLY A 18 -13.48 25.20 14.33
CA GLY A 18 -12.65 25.81 13.34
C GLY A 18 -11.55 24.82 13.01
N VAL A 19 -11.74 24.03 11.96
CA VAL A 19 -10.72 23.19 11.38
C VAL A 19 -9.61 24.11 10.89
N THR A 20 -8.53 24.23 11.65
CA THR A 20 -7.26 24.72 11.09
C THR A 20 -6.75 23.65 10.15
N ALA A 21 -6.96 23.85 8.86
CA ALA A 21 -6.34 23.09 7.81
C ALA A 21 -4.82 23.13 8.00
N PHE A 22 -4.21 21.99 8.30
CA PHE A 22 -2.77 21.81 8.10
C PHE A 22 -2.56 21.86 6.59
N ALA A 23 -1.96 22.92 6.10
CA ALA A 23 -1.56 23.04 4.72
C ALA A 23 -0.54 21.95 4.41
N LEU A 24 -0.96 20.92 3.71
CA LEU A 24 -0.05 20.09 2.93
C LEU A 24 0.68 21.01 1.95
N PRO A 25 1.94 20.75 1.59
CA PRO A 25 2.59 21.54 0.55
C PRO A 25 1.68 21.50 -0.69
N ALA A 26 1.20 22.68 -1.09
CA ALA A 26 0.34 22.83 -2.23
C ALA A 26 1.08 22.30 -3.46
N VAL A 27 0.56 21.23 -4.01
CA VAL A 27 0.94 20.76 -5.33
C VAL A 27 0.37 21.79 -6.29
N ALA A 28 1.23 22.52 -6.97
CA ALA A 28 0.82 23.64 -7.82
C ALA A 28 -0.16 23.18 -8.90
N GLY A 29 -1.38 23.72 -8.88
CA GLY A 29 -2.42 23.42 -9.87
C GLY A 29 -3.73 22.84 -9.33
N GLU A 30 -3.80 22.46 -8.06
CA GLU A 30 -5.03 21.96 -7.46
C GLU A 30 -5.90 23.13 -6.95
N GLY A 31 -7.21 23.08 -7.25
CA GLY A 31 -8.18 24.03 -6.72
C GLY A 31 -8.24 24.00 -5.19
N PRO A 32 -8.91 24.97 -4.57
CA PRO A 32 -9.01 25.05 -3.12
C PRO A 32 -9.55 23.76 -2.54
N GLU A 33 -8.97 23.30 -1.41
CA GLU A 33 -9.45 22.12 -0.69
C GLU A 33 -10.93 22.25 -0.34
N PRO A 34 -11.75 21.23 -0.64
CA PRO A 34 -13.15 21.28 -0.28
C PRO A 34 -13.33 21.30 1.23
N PRO A 35 -14.27 22.07 1.79
CA PRO A 35 -14.57 21.98 3.20
C PRO A 35 -15.04 20.56 3.55
N PRO A 36 -14.62 19.98 4.67
CA PRO A 36 -14.85 18.59 5.05
C PRO A 36 -16.30 18.10 4.94
N ASN A 37 -17.27 18.97 5.20
CA ASN A 37 -18.68 18.66 5.19
C ASN A 37 -19.45 19.32 4.02
N ALA A 38 -18.75 19.90 3.04
CA ALA A 38 -19.43 20.47 1.91
C ALA A 38 -20.17 19.39 1.10
N PRO A 39 -21.43 19.61 0.70
CA PRO A 39 -22.08 18.70 -0.22
C PRO A 39 -21.30 18.66 -1.52
N ALA A 40 -21.22 17.48 -2.14
CA ALA A 40 -20.61 17.34 -3.43
C ALA A 40 -21.42 18.19 -4.44
N ALA A 41 -20.85 19.26 -4.90
CA ALA A 41 -21.41 20.07 -5.99
C ALA A 41 -20.81 19.57 -7.29
N VAL A 42 -21.65 19.05 -8.18
CA VAL A 42 -21.25 18.59 -9.50
C VAL A 42 -21.93 19.47 -10.54
N GLU A 43 -21.12 20.16 -11.30
CA GLU A 43 -21.55 20.98 -12.41
C GLU A 43 -21.13 20.32 -13.72
N TRP A 44 -22.09 20.11 -14.59
CA TRP A 44 -21.84 19.58 -15.91
C TRP A 44 -22.03 20.69 -16.96
N ASN A 45 -21.00 20.95 -17.70
CA ASN A 45 -21.07 21.86 -18.84
C ASN A 45 -20.84 21.05 -20.12
N VAL A 46 -21.89 20.87 -20.89
CA VAL A 46 -21.85 20.20 -22.19
C VAL A 46 -22.22 21.18 -23.26
N GLY A 47 -21.23 21.70 -23.97
CA GLY A 47 -21.43 22.48 -25.17
C GLY A 47 -20.68 21.82 -26.32
N GLU A 48 -21.19 21.86 -27.54
CA GLU A 48 -20.53 21.35 -28.78
C GLU A 48 -19.58 20.15 -28.61
N GLY A 49 -20.01 19.10 -27.88
CA GLY A 49 -19.23 17.93 -27.62
C GLY A 49 -18.20 18.04 -26.48
N ARG A 50 -18.22 19.12 -25.70
CA ARG A 50 -17.33 19.28 -24.52
C ARG A 50 -18.02 18.89 -23.24
N LEU A 51 -17.32 18.14 -22.43
CA LEU A 51 -17.70 17.71 -21.08
C LEU A 51 -16.72 18.30 -20.08
N THR A 52 -17.21 19.07 -19.12
CA THR A 52 -16.44 19.50 -17.94
C THR A 52 -17.12 18.97 -16.70
N LEU A 53 -16.45 18.13 -15.96
CA LEU A 53 -16.90 17.65 -14.66
C LEU A 53 -16.23 18.52 -13.58
N ARG A 54 -17.04 19.25 -12.82
CA ARG A 54 -16.59 20.04 -11.69
C ARG A 54 -16.99 19.36 -10.39
N TYR A 55 -16.09 19.35 -9.45
CA TYR A 55 -16.30 18.82 -8.13
C TYR A 55 -15.71 19.79 -7.11
N HIS A 56 -16.50 20.22 -6.14
CA HIS A 56 -16.14 21.29 -5.20
C HIS A 56 -15.59 22.57 -5.87
N GLY A 57 -16.18 22.96 -6.99
CA GLY A 57 -15.80 24.17 -7.72
C GLY A 57 -14.57 24.05 -8.63
N GLY A 58 -13.77 22.99 -8.49
CA GLY A 58 -12.62 22.70 -9.37
C GLY A 58 -13.00 21.79 -10.54
N ALA A 59 -12.40 22.00 -11.72
CA ALA A 59 -12.53 21.06 -12.83
C ALA A 59 -11.68 19.82 -12.56
N ILE A 60 -12.32 18.66 -12.42
CA ILE A 60 -11.64 17.37 -12.20
C ILE A 60 -11.47 16.58 -13.50
N LEU A 61 -12.28 16.88 -14.50
CA LEU A 61 -12.22 16.29 -15.83
C LEU A 61 -12.67 17.30 -16.86
N GLU A 62 -11.91 17.43 -17.94
CA GLU A 62 -12.27 18.19 -19.13
C GLU A 62 -12.05 17.31 -20.35
N ALA A 63 -13.09 17.11 -21.17
CA ALA A 63 -13.03 16.18 -22.28
C ALA A 63 -13.85 16.63 -23.49
N THR A 64 -13.51 16.06 -24.63
CA THR A 64 -14.28 16.18 -25.87
C THR A 64 -14.76 14.79 -26.28
N VAL A 65 -16.03 14.68 -26.64
CA VAL A 65 -16.62 13.48 -27.21
C VAL A 65 -16.64 13.64 -28.72
N THR A 66 -16.06 12.66 -29.43
CA THR A 66 -16.02 12.63 -30.90
C THR A 66 -16.60 11.33 -31.43
N ALA A 67 -17.20 11.37 -32.60
CA ALA A 67 -17.56 10.17 -33.35
C ALA A 67 -16.43 9.84 -34.32
N GLU A 68 -15.99 8.59 -34.34
CA GLU A 68 -14.88 8.11 -35.15
C GLU A 68 -15.24 6.85 -35.93
N ASP A 69 -14.66 6.71 -37.13
CA ASP A 69 -14.75 5.47 -37.91
C ASP A 69 -13.86 4.35 -37.31
N ALA A 70 -13.91 3.15 -37.90
CA ALA A 70 -13.10 2.01 -37.48
C ALA A 70 -11.59 2.25 -37.57
N LYS A 71 -11.14 3.29 -38.27
CA LYS A 71 -9.74 3.68 -38.40
C LYS A 71 -9.35 4.81 -37.48
N GLY A 72 -10.27 5.26 -36.59
CA GLY A 72 -10.04 6.36 -35.65
C GLY A 72 -10.09 7.75 -36.26
N ARG A 73 -10.66 7.91 -37.46
CA ARG A 73 -10.79 9.22 -38.12
C ARG A 73 -12.13 9.85 -37.72
N PRO A 74 -12.15 11.16 -37.42
CA PRO A 74 -13.39 11.86 -37.15
C PRO A 74 -14.36 11.71 -38.32
N VAL A 75 -15.62 11.49 -38.01
CA VAL A 75 -16.69 11.36 -39.00
C VAL A 75 -17.40 12.66 -39.12
N GLU A 76 -17.27 13.34 -40.26
CA GLU A 76 -17.96 14.59 -40.55
C GLU A 76 -19.49 14.39 -40.57
N GLY A 77 -20.23 15.36 -40.05
CA GLY A 77 -21.68 15.34 -40.03
C GLY A 77 -22.32 14.44 -38.97
N VAL A 78 -21.53 13.87 -38.06
CA VAL A 78 -22.03 13.18 -36.88
C VAL A 78 -21.99 14.15 -35.70
N ALA A 79 -23.13 14.54 -35.19
CA ALA A 79 -23.24 15.33 -33.96
C ALA A 79 -23.31 14.36 -32.75
N VAL A 80 -22.74 14.85 -31.63
CA VAL A 80 -22.82 14.14 -30.34
C VAL A 80 -23.62 15.02 -29.38
N ALA A 81 -24.58 14.44 -28.70
CA ALA A 81 -25.43 15.15 -27.75
C ALA A 81 -25.50 14.42 -26.41
N LEU A 82 -25.72 15.19 -25.34
CA LEU A 82 -26.09 14.64 -24.05
C LEU A 82 -27.54 14.16 -24.12
N ASP A 83 -27.74 12.85 -23.92
CA ASP A 83 -29.06 12.23 -24.05
C ASP A 83 -29.84 12.26 -22.74
N GLU A 84 -29.17 11.94 -21.64
CA GLU A 84 -29.83 11.85 -20.34
C GLU A 84 -28.92 12.25 -19.18
N LYS A 85 -29.50 12.92 -18.19
CA LYS A 85 -28.89 13.15 -16.88
C LYS A 85 -29.89 12.75 -15.79
N LYS A 86 -29.50 11.80 -14.93
CA LYS A 86 -30.28 11.36 -13.78
C LYS A 86 -29.51 11.54 -12.49
N THR A 87 -30.22 11.79 -11.40
CA THR A 87 -29.63 11.88 -10.06
C THR A 87 -30.35 10.89 -9.14
N GLY A 88 -29.59 10.06 -8.48
CA GLY A 88 -30.12 9.09 -7.51
C GLY A 88 -30.55 9.73 -6.19
N LYS A 89 -31.40 9.05 -5.39
CA LYS A 89 -32.06 9.66 -4.22
C LYS A 89 -31.21 9.65 -2.94
N GLU A 90 -30.52 8.56 -2.62
CA GLU A 90 -29.80 8.42 -1.35
C GLU A 90 -28.29 8.48 -1.49
N LYS A 91 -27.80 7.90 -2.56
CA LYS A 91 -26.40 7.96 -2.96
C LYS A 91 -26.37 8.86 -4.18
N VAL A 92 -25.74 10.04 -4.07
CA VAL A 92 -25.70 10.98 -5.17
C VAL A 92 -25.01 10.32 -6.35
N GLU A 93 -25.77 10.03 -7.39
CA GLU A 93 -25.28 9.50 -8.66
C GLU A 93 -25.74 10.42 -9.76
N GLN A 94 -24.88 10.69 -10.72
CA GLN A 94 -25.24 11.40 -11.94
C GLN A 94 -24.95 10.51 -13.13
N HIS A 95 -26.00 10.29 -13.91
CA HIS A 95 -25.95 9.48 -15.12
C HIS A 95 -25.94 10.38 -16.33
N LEU A 96 -24.96 10.20 -17.19
CA LEU A 96 -24.84 10.91 -18.45
C LEU A 96 -24.76 9.93 -19.59
N ALA A 97 -25.50 10.22 -20.64
CA ALA A 97 -25.49 9.45 -21.85
C ALA A 97 -25.16 10.36 -23.02
N PHE A 98 -24.19 9.97 -23.80
CA PHE A 98 -23.84 10.59 -25.08
C PHE A 98 -24.24 9.64 -26.19
N ALA A 99 -24.90 10.16 -27.22
CA ALA A 99 -25.30 9.36 -28.37
C ALA A 99 -24.95 10.09 -29.66
N SER A 100 -24.65 9.35 -30.71
CA SER A 100 -24.50 9.93 -32.04
C SER A 100 -25.84 10.46 -32.52
N ALA A 101 -25.88 11.68 -32.96
CA ALA A 101 -27.10 12.29 -33.48
C ALA A 101 -27.56 11.67 -34.82
N LYS A 102 -26.65 11.05 -35.55
CA LYS A 102 -26.90 10.34 -36.80
C LYS A 102 -26.19 8.98 -36.73
N PRO A 103 -26.85 7.94 -36.17
CA PRO A 103 -26.29 6.62 -36.10
C PRO A 103 -25.82 6.09 -37.47
N LYS A 104 -24.62 5.59 -37.52
CA LYS A 104 -24.03 4.99 -38.72
C LYS A 104 -23.24 3.76 -38.34
N GLU A 105 -23.44 2.68 -39.08
CA GLU A 105 -22.72 1.43 -38.83
C GLU A 105 -21.19 1.63 -38.88
N GLY A 106 -20.48 1.09 -37.86
CA GLY A 106 -19.03 1.20 -37.72
C GLY A 106 -18.52 2.49 -37.07
N VAL A 107 -19.43 3.40 -36.65
CA VAL A 107 -19.05 4.60 -35.86
C VAL A 107 -18.97 4.25 -34.39
N ARG A 108 -17.93 4.73 -33.73
CA ARG A 108 -17.76 4.66 -32.27
C ARG A 108 -17.64 6.05 -31.68
N LEU A 109 -18.08 6.24 -30.47
CA LEU A 109 -17.83 7.44 -29.71
C LEU A 109 -16.54 7.31 -28.90
N VAL A 110 -15.74 8.36 -28.90
CA VAL A 110 -14.50 8.45 -28.15
C VAL A 110 -14.53 9.73 -27.32
N LEU A 111 -14.28 9.59 -26.05
CA LEU A 111 -14.15 10.68 -25.10
C LEU A 111 -12.67 10.83 -24.76
N ARG A 112 -12.08 11.96 -25.08
CA ARG A 112 -10.66 12.27 -24.79
C ARG A 112 -10.57 13.57 -24.01
N GLY A 113 -9.64 13.60 -23.05
CA GLY A 113 -9.47 14.78 -22.24
C GLY A 113 -8.37 14.69 -21.21
N THR A 114 -8.50 15.51 -20.20
CA THR A 114 -7.59 15.57 -19.05
C THR A 114 -8.36 15.35 -17.76
N VAL A 115 -7.69 14.71 -16.80
CA VAL A 115 -8.15 14.51 -15.43
C VAL A 115 -7.09 15.02 -14.45
N THR A 116 -7.47 15.16 -13.17
CA THR A 116 -6.54 15.50 -12.08
C THR A 116 -5.40 14.49 -11.99
N GLY A 117 -4.23 14.94 -11.54
CA GLY A 117 -3.02 14.11 -11.44
C GLY A 117 -3.15 12.92 -10.50
N SER A 118 -4.05 12.98 -9.52
CA SER A 118 -4.36 11.89 -8.60
C SER A 118 -5.36 10.86 -9.15
N ALA A 119 -5.98 11.12 -10.31
CA ALA A 119 -6.93 10.19 -10.92
C ALA A 119 -6.23 8.95 -11.51
N GLN A 120 -6.90 7.82 -11.41
CA GLN A 120 -6.42 6.52 -11.85
C GLN A 120 -7.50 5.76 -12.63
N ALA A 121 -7.10 4.88 -13.54
CA ALA A 121 -8.01 3.99 -14.24
C ALA A 121 -8.07 2.62 -13.55
N PHE A 122 -9.26 2.02 -13.48
CA PHE A 122 -9.43 0.67 -12.98
C PHE A 122 -10.67 -0.02 -13.58
N ALA A 123 -10.67 -1.34 -13.53
CA ALA A 123 -11.85 -2.12 -13.85
C ALA A 123 -12.76 -2.17 -12.60
N ALA A 124 -13.93 -1.54 -12.69
CA ALA A 124 -14.95 -1.65 -11.65
C ALA A 124 -15.81 -2.86 -11.94
N GLU A 125 -15.73 -3.91 -11.11
CA GLU A 125 -16.72 -4.96 -11.13
C GLU A 125 -17.98 -4.54 -10.35
N ALA A 126 -19.12 -5.04 -10.79
CA ALA A 126 -20.32 -5.01 -9.97
C ALA A 126 -19.99 -5.60 -8.59
N ASP A 127 -20.45 -4.96 -7.53
CA ASP A 127 -20.22 -5.44 -6.17
C ASP A 127 -20.49 -6.94 -6.12
N PRO A 128 -19.52 -7.78 -5.75
CA PRO A 128 -19.82 -9.15 -5.45
C PRO A 128 -20.83 -9.12 -4.32
N GLY A 129 -21.99 -9.74 -4.52
CA GLY A 129 -23.12 -9.66 -3.62
C GLY A 129 -22.73 -9.77 -2.15
N GLU A 130 -23.47 -9.13 -1.29
CA GLU A 130 -23.24 -8.98 0.16
C GLU A 130 -22.81 -10.23 0.91
N ALA A 131 -23.13 -11.42 0.36
CA ALA A 131 -22.81 -12.71 0.97
C ALA A 131 -21.31 -13.06 1.01
N GLN A 132 -20.48 -12.47 0.16
CA GLN A 132 -19.06 -12.78 0.09
C GLN A 132 -18.14 -11.69 0.66
N ASN A 133 -18.65 -10.49 0.89
CA ASN A 133 -17.87 -9.37 1.44
C ASN A 133 -18.66 -8.68 2.54
N ARG A 134 -18.20 -8.83 3.75
CA ARG A 134 -18.61 -7.95 4.85
C ARG A 134 -18.24 -6.48 4.58
N PHE A 135 -17.48 -6.23 3.52
CA PHE A 135 -17.00 -4.91 3.10
C PHE A 135 -17.31 -4.72 1.62
N PRO A 136 -18.25 -3.84 1.28
CA PRO A 136 -18.44 -3.43 -0.09
C PRO A 136 -17.15 -2.72 -0.57
N CYS A 137 -16.52 -3.28 -1.57
CA CYS A 137 -15.31 -2.76 -2.15
C CYS A 137 -15.40 -2.74 -3.66
N VAL A 138 -14.71 -1.81 -4.28
CA VAL A 138 -14.38 -1.92 -5.69
C VAL A 138 -13.28 -2.97 -5.79
N ARG A 139 -13.52 -4.03 -6.53
CA ARG A 139 -12.48 -4.96 -6.92
C ARG A 139 -11.97 -4.53 -8.28
N THR A 140 -10.68 -4.35 -8.39
CA THR A 140 -10.02 -4.42 -9.68
C THR A 140 -9.91 -5.89 -10.02
N SER A 141 -10.47 -6.29 -11.17
CA SER A 141 -10.29 -7.64 -11.64
C SER A 141 -9.77 -7.62 -13.06
N VAL A 142 -8.68 -8.30 -13.26
CA VAL A 142 -8.17 -8.63 -14.58
C VAL A 142 -8.39 -10.12 -14.76
N GLY A 143 -9.45 -10.49 -15.47
CA GLY A 143 -9.88 -11.88 -15.62
C GLY A 143 -9.04 -12.65 -16.61
N ALA A 144 -8.74 -13.89 -16.29
CA ALA A 144 -7.99 -14.78 -17.15
C ALA A 144 -8.76 -15.24 -18.42
N SER A 145 -10.02 -14.89 -18.54
CA SER A 145 -10.87 -15.28 -19.68
C SER A 145 -11.65 -14.14 -20.31
N ARG A 146 -11.52 -12.93 -19.78
CA ARG A 146 -12.12 -11.71 -20.33
C ARG A 146 -11.09 -10.63 -20.23
N SER A 147 -10.81 -9.93 -21.32
CA SER A 147 -10.07 -8.68 -21.27
C SER A 147 -10.84 -7.74 -20.36
N LEU A 148 -10.37 -7.56 -19.15
CA LEU A 148 -10.92 -6.56 -18.26
C LEU A 148 -10.29 -5.24 -18.67
N ARG A 149 -11.02 -4.55 -19.48
CA ARG A 149 -10.71 -3.20 -19.84
C ARG A 149 -11.02 -2.31 -18.65
N ASN A 150 -10.11 -1.42 -18.34
CA ASN A 150 -10.39 -0.39 -17.39
C ASN A 150 -11.58 0.44 -17.90
N HIS A 151 -12.68 0.43 -17.18
CA HIS A 151 -13.90 1.15 -17.57
C HIS A 151 -14.33 2.20 -16.53
N ALA A 152 -13.47 2.51 -15.59
CA ALA A 152 -13.71 3.56 -14.61
C ALA A 152 -12.47 4.43 -14.40
N VAL A 153 -12.71 5.68 -14.06
CA VAL A 153 -11.73 6.63 -13.55
C VAL A 153 -12.13 6.97 -12.12
N TYR A 154 -11.20 6.91 -11.19
CA TYR A 154 -11.45 7.26 -9.80
C TYR A 154 -10.34 8.15 -9.26
N ASP A 155 -10.69 8.99 -8.29
CA ASP A 155 -9.73 9.75 -7.52
C ASP A 155 -10.00 9.52 -6.03
N ARG A 156 -9.08 8.81 -5.39
CA ARG A 156 -9.19 8.47 -3.98
C ARG A 156 -8.97 9.66 -3.05
N ARG A 157 -8.16 10.65 -3.50
CA ARG A 157 -7.89 11.85 -2.72
C ARG A 157 -9.13 12.72 -2.60
N TRP A 158 -9.90 12.83 -3.70
CA TRP A 158 -11.13 13.60 -3.75
C TRP A 158 -12.40 12.77 -3.56
N ASP A 159 -12.26 11.46 -3.39
CA ASP A 159 -13.35 10.53 -3.12
C ASP A 159 -14.47 10.53 -4.16
N TRP A 160 -14.10 10.36 -5.43
CA TRP A 160 -15.06 10.23 -6.52
C TRP A 160 -14.70 9.10 -7.49
N VAL A 161 -15.70 8.63 -8.22
CA VAL A 161 -15.54 7.69 -9.33
C VAL A 161 -16.42 8.06 -10.51
N LEU A 162 -15.89 7.93 -11.72
CA LEU A 162 -16.62 7.97 -12.98
C LEU A 162 -16.57 6.60 -13.63
N VAL A 163 -17.70 5.94 -13.79
CA VAL A 163 -17.83 4.60 -14.35
C VAL A 163 -18.49 4.68 -15.72
N GLY A 164 -17.98 3.96 -16.69
CA GLY A 164 -18.57 3.79 -18.01
C GLY A 164 -18.98 2.35 -18.29
N PRO A 165 -19.35 2.05 -19.53
CA PRO A 165 -19.75 0.71 -19.92
C PRO A 165 -18.60 -0.29 -19.78
N ALA A 166 -18.92 -1.51 -19.36
CA ALA A 166 -17.94 -2.57 -19.09
C ALA A 166 -17.12 -3.00 -20.33
N ASP A 167 -17.59 -2.70 -21.53
CA ASP A 167 -16.89 -2.93 -22.79
C ASP A 167 -16.06 -1.71 -23.25
N GLY A 168 -16.14 -0.59 -22.54
CA GLY A 168 -15.29 0.57 -22.73
C GLY A 168 -13.87 0.33 -22.23
N ALA A 169 -12.90 1.02 -22.81
CA ALA A 169 -11.53 1.05 -22.36
C ALA A 169 -11.17 2.46 -21.89
N THR A 170 -10.71 2.58 -20.65
CA THR A 170 -10.19 3.83 -20.11
C THR A 170 -8.68 3.75 -20.01
N ARG A 171 -8.01 4.73 -20.56
CA ARG A 171 -6.56 4.86 -20.49
C ARG A 171 -6.23 6.21 -19.87
N ILE A 172 -5.40 6.21 -18.86
CA ILE A 172 -4.89 7.41 -18.22
C ILE A 172 -3.39 7.43 -18.38
N GLU A 173 -2.86 8.48 -18.98
CA GLU A 173 -1.43 8.68 -19.14
C GLU A 173 -1.03 10.06 -18.60
N PRO A 174 0.20 10.22 -18.06
CA PRO A 174 0.74 11.53 -17.79
C PRO A 174 0.75 12.35 -19.08
N LYS A 175 0.35 13.62 -19.01
CA LYS A 175 0.38 14.51 -20.16
C LYS A 175 1.82 14.79 -20.61
N GLU A 176 2.71 14.94 -19.63
CA GLU A 176 4.17 15.03 -19.79
C GLU A 176 4.83 14.46 -18.55
N PRO A 177 6.05 13.95 -18.62
CA PRO A 177 6.77 13.50 -17.43
C PRO A 177 6.84 14.60 -16.37
N GLY A 178 6.39 14.32 -15.17
CA GLY A 178 6.36 15.27 -14.06
C GLY A 178 5.19 16.25 -14.06
N ASN A 179 4.25 16.17 -15.02
CA ASN A 179 3.04 17.00 -15.02
C ASN A 179 1.92 16.32 -14.21
N GLU A 180 1.27 17.10 -13.35
CA GLU A 180 0.15 16.64 -12.52
C GLU A 180 -1.14 16.36 -13.29
N GLN A 181 -1.30 16.94 -14.49
CA GLN A 181 -2.43 16.65 -15.36
C GLN A 181 -2.18 15.36 -16.13
N ARG A 182 -3.18 14.50 -16.15
CA ARG A 182 -3.16 13.24 -16.89
C ARG A 182 -4.14 13.31 -18.05
N THR A 183 -3.71 12.83 -19.22
CA THR A 183 -4.62 12.61 -20.35
C THR A 183 -5.36 11.32 -20.16
N PHE A 184 -6.59 11.24 -20.63
CA PHE A 184 -7.34 10.01 -20.69
C PHE A 184 -8.10 9.89 -22.00
N ALA A 185 -8.37 8.64 -22.39
CA ALA A 185 -9.25 8.33 -23.50
C ALA A 185 -10.23 7.24 -23.06
N TRP A 186 -11.48 7.41 -23.44
CA TRP A 186 -12.53 6.41 -23.24
C TRP A 186 -13.13 6.06 -24.60
N GLU A 187 -13.03 4.80 -24.96
CA GLU A 187 -13.56 4.31 -26.21
C GLU A 187 -14.81 3.45 -25.95
N SER A 188 -15.90 3.80 -26.61
CA SER A 188 -17.08 2.96 -26.68
C SER A 188 -17.03 2.07 -27.94
N ARG A 189 -17.60 0.90 -27.88
CA ARG A 189 -17.76 0.02 -29.05
C ARG A 189 -19.01 0.34 -29.87
N GLY A 190 -19.80 1.28 -29.42
CA GLY A 190 -21.08 1.63 -30.04
C GLY A 190 -21.29 3.12 -30.20
N GLU A 191 -22.47 3.46 -30.64
CA GLU A 191 -22.91 4.81 -30.93
C GLU A 191 -23.36 5.59 -29.69
N ARG A 192 -23.17 4.99 -28.49
CA ARG A 192 -23.58 5.57 -27.21
C ARG A 192 -22.50 5.35 -26.16
N ILE A 193 -22.30 6.36 -25.32
CA ILE A 193 -21.49 6.28 -24.09
C ILE A 193 -22.38 6.64 -22.90
N ASP A 194 -22.58 5.71 -21.99
CA ASP A 194 -23.25 5.92 -20.71
C ASP A 194 -22.22 6.04 -19.59
N LEU A 195 -22.27 7.12 -18.84
CA LEU A 195 -21.36 7.38 -17.72
C LEU A 195 -22.15 7.55 -16.42
N VAL A 196 -21.60 7.03 -15.33
CA VAL A 196 -22.12 7.23 -13.97
C VAL A 196 -21.06 7.88 -13.12
N PHE A 197 -21.33 9.09 -12.66
CA PHE A 197 -20.47 9.79 -11.71
C PHE A 197 -21.00 9.61 -10.28
N ARG A 198 -20.12 9.21 -9.37
CA ARG A 198 -20.43 9.00 -7.95
C ARG A 198 -19.47 9.81 -7.09
N PRO A 199 -19.88 10.98 -6.63
CA PRO A 199 -19.12 11.74 -5.63
C PRO A 199 -19.21 11.05 -4.26
N ARG A 200 -18.24 11.29 -3.40
CA ARG A 200 -18.14 10.65 -2.08
C ARG A 200 -18.25 9.12 -2.18
N PHE A 201 -17.53 8.54 -3.13
CA PHE A 201 -17.66 7.15 -3.52
C PHE A 201 -17.37 6.20 -2.35
N TYR A 202 -16.21 6.32 -1.73
CA TYR A 202 -15.86 5.46 -0.60
C TYR A 202 -16.73 5.76 0.62
N GLN A 203 -16.97 7.05 0.92
CA GLN A 203 -17.75 7.45 2.07
C GLN A 203 -19.22 7.01 1.97
N LYS A 204 -19.90 7.32 0.86
CA LYS A 204 -21.35 7.13 0.72
C LYS A 204 -21.73 5.83 0.03
N HIS A 205 -21.03 5.45 -1.05
CA HIS A 205 -21.39 4.26 -1.83
C HIS A 205 -20.77 2.98 -1.25
N LYS A 206 -19.59 3.09 -0.62
CA LYS A 206 -18.89 1.96 0.01
C LYS A 206 -19.05 1.88 1.53
N GLY A 207 -19.71 2.86 2.13
CA GLY A 207 -20.07 2.86 3.55
C GLY A 207 -18.91 3.11 4.50
N PHE A 208 -17.81 3.72 4.04
CA PHE A 208 -16.73 4.18 4.89
C PHE A 208 -17.08 5.54 5.47
N THR A 209 -18.00 5.56 6.41
CA THR A 209 -18.66 6.78 6.94
C THR A 209 -17.69 7.89 7.34
N TYR A 210 -16.51 7.53 7.83
CA TYR A 210 -15.49 8.47 8.29
C TYR A 210 -14.38 8.73 7.25
N PHE A 211 -14.55 8.29 6.00
CA PHE A 211 -13.57 8.53 4.95
C PHE A 211 -13.60 10.00 4.51
N GLU A 212 -12.52 10.71 4.81
CA GLU A 212 -12.30 12.11 4.46
C GLU A 212 -10.81 12.30 4.11
N PRO A 213 -10.37 11.79 2.95
CA PRO A 213 -8.95 11.68 2.61
C PRO A 213 -8.24 13.03 2.44
N TRP A 214 -9.00 14.10 2.25
CA TRP A 214 -8.47 15.48 2.17
C TRP A 214 -8.17 16.08 3.55
N THR A 215 -8.57 15.46 4.65
CA THR A 215 -8.36 15.96 6.02
C THR A 215 -7.26 15.20 6.76
N TYR A 216 -6.75 14.11 6.22
CA TYR A 216 -5.73 13.29 6.85
C TYR A 216 -4.79 12.66 5.83
N ASP A 217 -3.58 12.33 6.27
CA ASP A 217 -2.55 11.71 5.44
C ASP A 217 -2.53 10.19 5.64
N VAL A 218 -3.20 9.48 4.74
CA VAL A 218 -3.19 8.00 4.68
C VAL A 218 -2.14 7.47 3.69
N TRP A 219 -1.31 8.35 3.17
CA TRP A 219 -0.40 8.05 2.07
C TRP A 219 1.05 7.89 2.52
N LYS A 220 1.29 7.79 3.82
CA LYS A 220 2.63 7.54 4.35
C LYS A 220 3.22 6.27 3.74
N ASP A 221 4.53 6.28 3.56
CA ASP A 221 5.27 5.10 3.11
C ASP A 221 5.01 3.92 4.05
N SER A 222 5.03 2.73 3.48
CA SER A 222 4.81 1.51 4.24
C SER A 222 5.96 1.25 5.20
N VAL A 223 5.65 0.75 6.38
CA VAL A 223 6.64 0.31 7.36
C VAL A 223 7.34 -0.95 6.86
N THR A 224 8.66 -0.92 6.86
CA THR A 224 9.51 -2.08 6.58
C THR A 224 10.49 -2.27 7.72
N GLY A 225 10.51 -3.43 8.34
CA GLY A 225 11.34 -3.65 9.52
C GLY A 225 11.23 -5.05 10.12
N TYR A 226 11.48 -5.11 11.42
CA TYR A 226 11.46 -6.32 12.23
C TYR A 226 10.45 -6.20 13.37
N CYS A 227 9.73 -7.29 13.64
CA CYS A 227 8.85 -7.44 14.80
C CYS A 227 9.27 -8.63 15.67
N THR A 228 9.25 -8.45 16.98
CA THR A 228 9.79 -9.43 17.92
C THR A 228 8.86 -10.63 18.21
N TRP A 229 7.61 -10.61 17.72
CA TRP A 229 6.58 -11.53 18.22
C TRP A 229 6.79 -12.97 17.81
N TRP A 230 6.83 -13.28 16.52
CA TRP A 230 6.71 -14.66 16.08
C TRP A 230 7.80 -15.58 16.60
N SER A 231 9.05 -15.18 16.45
CA SER A 231 10.17 -16.07 16.76
C SER A 231 10.50 -16.17 18.23
N TYR A 232 10.27 -15.10 18.96
CA TYR A 232 10.74 -15.01 20.34
C TYR A 232 9.58 -14.90 21.33
N ARG A 233 8.43 -14.35 20.92
CA ARG A 233 7.28 -14.15 21.80
C ARG A 233 7.72 -13.54 23.14
N ALA A 234 7.34 -14.21 24.25
CA ALA A 234 7.76 -13.79 25.59
C ALA A 234 9.27 -13.98 25.88
N GLY A 235 10.01 -14.64 25.01
CA GLY A 235 11.44 -14.89 25.16
C GLY A 235 12.35 -13.77 24.66
N PHE A 236 11.84 -12.71 24.03
CA PHE A 236 12.66 -11.60 23.57
C PHE A 236 13.22 -10.80 24.76
N THR A 237 14.51 -10.50 24.73
CA THR A 237 15.24 -9.83 25.81
C THR A 237 16.14 -8.72 25.25
N GLN A 238 16.76 -7.93 26.11
CA GLN A 238 17.75 -6.94 25.70
C GLN A 238 18.94 -7.59 24.97
N GLU A 239 19.44 -8.73 25.42
CA GLU A 239 20.53 -9.47 24.75
C GLU A 239 20.11 -9.93 23.34
N THR A 240 18.86 -10.37 23.19
CA THR A 240 18.31 -10.73 21.88
C THR A 240 18.19 -9.51 20.97
N LEU A 241 17.80 -8.35 21.51
CA LEU A 241 17.80 -7.09 20.77
C LEU A 241 19.19 -6.74 20.23
N ASP A 242 20.21 -6.78 21.11
CA ASP A 242 21.58 -6.46 20.74
C ASP A 242 22.11 -7.40 19.64
N THR A 243 21.80 -8.70 19.76
CA THR A 243 22.12 -9.71 18.73
C THR A 243 21.44 -9.41 17.41
N MET A 244 20.16 -9.08 17.44
CA MET A 244 19.38 -8.76 16.23
C MET A 244 19.89 -7.50 15.54
N LEU A 245 20.12 -6.44 16.28
CA LEU A 245 20.68 -5.18 15.76
C LEU A 245 22.07 -5.37 15.16
N ALA A 246 22.92 -6.18 15.80
CA ALA A 246 24.25 -6.52 15.26
C ALA A 246 24.14 -7.23 13.90
N VAL A 247 23.24 -8.23 13.76
CA VAL A 247 23.03 -8.94 12.50
C VAL A 247 22.44 -8.03 11.42
N PHE A 248 21.45 -7.21 11.75
CA PHE A 248 20.86 -6.26 10.80
C PHE A 248 21.90 -5.25 10.29
N THR A 249 22.75 -4.75 11.17
CA THR A 249 23.83 -3.82 10.82
C THR A 249 24.92 -4.49 9.99
N GLU A 250 25.36 -5.69 10.36
CA GLU A 250 26.36 -6.49 9.62
C GLU A 250 25.88 -6.76 8.19
N LYS A 251 24.60 -7.18 8.05
CA LYS A 251 23.97 -7.49 6.76
C LYS A 251 23.47 -6.27 6.01
N ARG A 252 23.65 -5.07 6.55
CA ARG A 252 23.27 -3.79 5.91
C ARG A 252 21.78 -3.69 5.65
N LEU A 253 20.92 -4.42 6.36
CA LEU A 253 19.47 -4.43 6.12
C LEU A 253 18.82 -3.04 6.22
N PRO A 254 19.23 -2.12 7.14
CA PRO A 254 18.74 -0.76 7.14
C PRO A 254 18.98 0.00 5.83
N ASP A 255 20.13 -0.22 5.17
CA ASP A 255 20.47 0.39 3.89
C ASP A 255 19.56 -0.11 2.74
N PHE A 256 19.02 -1.32 2.87
CA PHE A 256 18.03 -1.86 1.95
C PHE A 256 16.62 -1.37 2.23
N GLY A 257 16.35 -0.76 3.38
CA GLY A 257 15.05 -0.18 3.72
C GLY A 257 14.37 -0.81 4.93
N TYR A 258 15.01 -1.76 5.64
CA TYR A 258 14.49 -2.29 6.91
C TYR A 258 14.77 -1.32 8.04
N GLN A 259 13.90 -0.31 8.16
CA GLN A 259 14.13 0.86 9.01
C GLN A 259 13.51 0.76 10.39
N TYR A 260 12.59 -0.16 10.64
CA TYR A 260 11.87 -0.23 11.91
C TYR A 260 12.25 -1.47 12.71
N MET A 261 12.38 -1.29 14.04
CA MET A 261 12.52 -2.36 15.03
C MET A 261 11.37 -2.23 16.03
N GLN A 262 10.39 -3.13 15.94
CA GLN A 262 9.19 -3.10 16.75
C GLN A 262 9.25 -4.15 17.87
N PHE A 263 9.10 -3.68 19.12
CA PHE A 263 8.76 -4.55 20.23
C PHE A 263 7.29 -4.92 20.17
N ASP A 264 6.99 -6.21 20.24
CA ASP A 264 5.64 -6.70 20.41
C ASP A 264 5.40 -7.07 21.90
N ASN A 265 4.31 -7.73 22.23
CA ASN A 265 3.90 -8.07 23.58
C ASN A 265 5.04 -8.70 24.44
N CYS A 266 4.90 -8.60 25.76
CA CYS A 266 5.83 -9.16 26.78
C CYS A 266 7.12 -8.36 27.07
N TYR A 267 7.25 -7.13 26.56
CA TYR A 267 8.29 -6.19 27.04
C TYR A 267 7.89 -5.52 28.35
N GLN A 268 6.60 -5.31 28.55
CA GLN A 268 6.00 -4.56 29.66
C GLN A 268 6.05 -5.32 30.98
N LYS A 269 5.99 -4.55 32.07
CA LYS A 269 5.79 -5.07 33.41
C LYS A 269 4.31 -5.43 33.65
N GLY A 270 4.02 -6.60 34.19
CA GLY A 270 2.65 -7.03 34.47
C GLY A 270 1.88 -7.50 33.23
N ASN A 271 0.55 -7.39 33.31
CA ASN A 271 -0.35 -7.96 32.30
C ASN A 271 -0.60 -7.06 31.09
N GLY A 272 -0.02 -5.84 31.04
CA GLY A 272 -0.30 -4.91 29.98
C GLY A 272 -1.79 -4.54 29.87
N SER A 273 -2.36 -4.03 30.93
CA SER A 273 -3.81 -3.74 31.03
C SER A 273 -4.13 -2.28 31.28
N ALA A 274 -3.15 -1.45 31.52
CA ALA A 274 -3.31 -0.04 31.84
C ALA A 274 -2.05 0.76 31.52
N PRO A 275 -2.11 2.11 31.49
CA PRO A 275 -0.95 2.95 31.18
C PRO A 275 0.30 2.63 32.00
N TRP A 276 0.14 2.38 33.29
CA TRP A 276 1.26 2.04 34.18
C TRP A 276 1.92 0.70 33.87
N ASN A 277 1.27 -0.23 33.19
CA ASN A 277 1.90 -1.46 32.73
C ASN A 277 2.71 -1.21 31.45
N TRP A 278 2.09 -0.59 30.43
CA TRP A 278 2.68 -0.37 29.12
C TRP A 278 3.91 0.52 29.15
N LEU A 279 3.90 1.55 30.00
CA LEU A 279 5.01 2.50 30.11
C LEU A 279 6.19 1.99 30.96
N ASN A 280 6.01 0.89 31.69
CA ASN A 280 7.03 0.28 32.51
C ASN A 280 7.50 -1.06 31.93
N TRP A 281 8.79 -1.20 31.80
CA TRP A 281 9.41 -2.36 31.19
C TRP A 281 9.82 -3.42 32.22
N HIS A 282 9.89 -4.68 31.79
CA HIS A 282 10.26 -5.82 32.61
C HIS A 282 11.78 -5.78 32.92
N GLU A 283 12.15 -5.41 34.15
CA GLU A 283 13.51 -5.10 34.58
C GLU A 283 14.51 -6.26 34.34
N LYS A 284 14.08 -7.52 34.53
CA LYS A 284 14.96 -8.67 34.32
C LYS A 284 15.24 -8.95 32.83
N LYS A 285 14.26 -8.69 31.96
CA LYS A 285 14.43 -8.88 30.52
C LYS A 285 15.14 -7.71 29.85
N TYR A 286 14.89 -6.53 30.37
CA TYR A 286 15.39 -5.27 29.82
C TYR A 286 15.98 -4.41 30.94
N PRO A 287 17.18 -4.76 31.46
CA PRO A 287 17.79 -4.03 32.56
C PRO A 287 18.07 -2.57 32.24
N GLY A 288 18.30 -2.23 30.97
CA GLY A 288 18.45 -0.84 30.52
C GLY A 288 17.13 -0.12 30.20
N GLY A 289 16.00 -0.84 30.26
CA GLY A 289 14.67 -0.34 29.97
C GLY A 289 14.49 0.21 28.56
N TRP A 290 13.40 0.97 28.34
CA TRP A 290 13.10 1.53 27.04
C TRP A 290 14.15 2.54 26.53
N ARG A 291 14.81 3.27 27.43
CA ARG A 291 15.86 4.25 27.04
C ARG A 291 17.05 3.58 26.35
N TYR A 292 17.49 2.46 26.91
CA TYR A 292 18.55 1.65 26.29
C TYR A 292 18.10 1.15 24.93
N ALA A 293 16.92 0.53 24.86
CA ALA A 293 16.40 -0.06 23.63
C ALA A 293 16.27 0.99 22.51
N MET A 294 15.71 2.14 22.80
CA MET A 294 15.58 3.22 21.81
C MET A 294 16.92 3.73 21.33
N LYS A 295 17.89 3.90 22.26
CA LYS A 295 19.23 4.34 21.88
C LYS A 295 19.91 3.31 20.99
N ALA A 296 19.87 2.03 21.35
CA ALA A 296 20.48 0.94 20.58
C ALA A 296 19.89 0.84 19.16
N ILE A 297 18.57 0.95 19.04
CA ILE A 297 17.89 0.92 17.74
C ILE A 297 18.30 2.11 16.87
N ARG A 298 18.35 3.31 17.45
CA ARG A 298 18.75 4.53 16.71
C ARG A 298 20.23 4.52 16.34
N ASP A 299 21.09 4.03 17.20
CA ASP A 299 22.51 3.86 16.90
C ASP A 299 22.74 2.87 15.74
N ALA A 300 21.84 1.88 15.57
CA ALA A 300 21.84 0.96 14.43
C ALA A 300 21.23 1.57 13.14
N GLY A 301 20.86 2.86 13.16
CA GLY A 301 20.24 3.55 12.01
C GLY A 301 18.77 3.18 11.78
N MET A 302 18.09 2.65 12.79
CA MET A 302 16.70 2.21 12.72
C MET A 302 15.77 3.12 13.56
N LYS A 303 14.47 2.97 13.34
CA LYS A 303 13.40 3.67 14.06
C LYS A 303 12.75 2.73 15.08
N PRO A 304 12.56 3.14 16.33
CA PRO A 304 11.94 2.31 17.34
C PRO A 304 10.42 2.24 17.18
N GLY A 305 9.88 1.04 17.31
CA GLY A 305 8.45 0.76 17.32
C GLY A 305 8.02 -0.03 18.55
N ILE A 306 6.76 0.13 18.95
CA ILE A 306 6.21 -0.53 20.13
C ILE A 306 4.77 -0.97 19.91
N TRP A 307 4.39 -2.06 20.56
CA TRP A 307 3.03 -2.60 20.56
C TRP A 307 2.33 -2.29 21.89
N VAL A 308 1.05 -1.95 21.82
CA VAL A 308 0.16 -1.78 22.97
C VAL A 308 -1.23 -2.35 22.67
N HIS A 309 -2.06 -2.51 23.68
CA HIS A 309 -3.40 -3.06 23.55
C HIS A 309 -4.48 -2.16 24.17
N ARG A 310 -5.71 -2.23 23.65
CA ARG A 310 -6.88 -1.42 24.08
C ARG A 310 -7.74 -2.12 25.13
N VAL A 311 -7.18 -2.84 26.08
CA VAL A 311 -7.98 -3.55 27.06
C VAL A 311 -7.57 -3.24 28.49
N HIS A 312 -8.53 -3.28 29.40
CA HIS A 312 -8.35 -3.17 30.83
C HIS A 312 -8.79 -4.48 31.48
N ARG A 313 -7.85 -5.19 32.09
CA ARG A 313 -8.11 -6.51 32.71
C ARG A 313 -8.16 -6.39 34.22
N PRO A 314 -9.31 -6.69 34.87
CA PRO A 314 -9.41 -6.73 36.33
C PRO A 314 -8.57 -7.82 37.02
N SER A 315 -7.92 -8.68 36.24
CA SER A 315 -6.85 -9.55 36.75
C SER A 315 -5.59 -8.78 37.16
N ASP A 316 -5.40 -7.56 36.66
CA ASP A 316 -4.42 -6.62 37.16
C ASP A 316 -4.96 -5.94 38.42
N PRO A 317 -4.25 -5.96 39.57
CA PRO A 317 -4.73 -5.40 40.84
C PRO A 317 -5.07 -3.92 40.75
N GLY A 318 -4.28 -3.13 40.01
CA GLY A 318 -4.55 -1.69 39.83
C GLY A 318 -5.82 -1.45 39.01
N VAL A 319 -6.07 -2.20 37.95
CA VAL A 319 -7.30 -2.12 37.17
C VAL A 319 -8.50 -2.57 38.02
N LYS A 320 -8.35 -3.64 38.81
CA LYS A 320 -9.40 -4.10 39.74
C LYS A 320 -9.79 -3.00 40.71
N GLU A 321 -8.83 -2.33 41.31
CA GLU A 321 -9.06 -1.22 42.23
C GLU A 321 -9.81 -0.07 41.56
N VAL A 322 -9.43 0.29 40.30
CA VAL A 322 -10.15 1.34 39.55
C VAL A 322 -11.58 0.92 39.25
N VAL A 323 -11.84 -0.32 38.84
CA VAL A 323 -13.20 -0.83 38.58
C VAL A 323 -14.07 -0.80 39.85
N GLU A 324 -13.50 -1.14 40.99
CA GLU A 324 -14.21 -1.14 42.26
C GLU A 324 -14.53 0.29 42.76
N LYS A 325 -13.61 1.25 42.57
CA LYS A 325 -13.79 2.64 43.02
C LYS A 325 -14.60 3.49 42.06
N HIS A 326 -14.49 3.22 40.76
CA HIS A 326 -15.07 4.00 39.67
C HIS A 326 -15.82 3.11 38.66
N PRO A 327 -16.87 2.40 39.07
CA PRO A 327 -17.64 1.53 38.19
C PRO A 327 -18.28 2.30 37.00
N ASP A 328 -18.57 3.59 37.19
CA ASP A 328 -19.13 4.52 36.20
C ASP A 328 -18.14 4.91 35.10
N TRP A 329 -16.85 4.61 35.27
CA TRP A 329 -15.84 4.78 34.21
C TRP A 329 -15.91 3.70 33.13
N PHE A 330 -16.70 2.66 33.36
CA PHE A 330 -16.81 1.54 32.43
C PHE A 330 -18.23 1.41 31.88
N VAL A 331 -18.33 0.91 30.66
CA VAL A 331 -19.64 0.67 30.04
C VAL A 331 -20.37 -0.41 30.83
N PRO A 332 -21.59 -0.12 31.34
CA PRO A 332 -22.34 -1.08 32.11
C PRO A 332 -22.98 -2.16 31.27
N GLY A 333 -23.13 -3.34 31.84
CA GLY A 333 -24.03 -4.38 31.34
C GLY A 333 -25.49 -4.14 31.73
N ALA A 334 -26.36 -5.08 31.36
CA ALA A 334 -27.78 -5.03 31.67
C ALA A 334 -28.11 -5.02 33.22
N ASP A 335 -27.16 -5.45 34.02
CA ASP A 335 -27.26 -5.40 35.51
C ASP A 335 -26.75 -4.09 36.11
N GLY A 336 -26.39 -3.12 35.28
CA GLY A 336 -25.85 -1.83 35.69
C GLY A 336 -24.41 -1.85 36.20
N LYS A 337 -23.73 -3.01 36.16
CA LYS A 337 -22.33 -3.15 36.56
C LYS A 337 -21.42 -3.08 35.34
N PRO A 338 -20.10 -2.77 35.51
CA PRO A 338 -19.16 -2.82 34.43
C PRO A 338 -19.23 -4.14 33.66
N HIS A 339 -19.46 -4.06 32.34
CA HIS A 339 -19.59 -5.24 31.49
C HIS A 339 -18.23 -5.92 31.28
N HIS A 340 -18.19 -7.23 31.50
CA HIS A 340 -17.01 -8.07 31.28
C HIS A 340 -17.12 -8.84 29.96
N GLN A 341 -16.11 -8.72 29.11
CA GLN A 341 -16.00 -9.43 27.85
C GLN A 341 -14.60 -10.08 27.75
N GLY A 342 -14.53 -11.41 27.69
CA GLY A 342 -13.23 -12.09 27.50
C GLY A 342 -12.18 -11.79 28.58
N GLY A 343 -12.61 -11.52 29.83
CA GLY A 343 -11.73 -11.19 30.96
C GLY A 343 -11.26 -9.73 31.02
N PHE A 344 -11.83 -8.83 30.22
CA PHE A 344 -11.59 -7.39 30.30
C PHE A 344 -12.89 -6.58 30.44
N VAL A 345 -12.76 -5.34 30.84
CA VAL A 345 -13.83 -4.34 30.93
C VAL A 345 -13.62 -3.24 29.90
N SER A 346 -14.71 -2.68 29.39
CA SER A 346 -14.67 -1.65 28.34
C SER A 346 -14.87 -0.27 28.97
N LEU A 347 -13.92 0.63 28.72
CA LEU A 347 -13.96 1.98 29.26
C LEU A 347 -15.07 2.80 28.59
N ASN A 348 -15.77 3.61 29.39
CA ASN A 348 -16.72 4.61 28.90
C ASN A 348 -15.94 5.83 28.37
N THR A 349 -15.83 5.96 27.07
CA THR A 349 -15.09 7.05 26.43
C THR A 349 -15.78 8.43 26.54
N LEU A 350 -16.99 8.48 27.03
CA LEU A 350 -17.70 9.75 27.38
C LEU A 350 -17.35 10.27 28.77
N ASN A 351 -16.79 9.43 29.62
CA ASN A 351 -16.31 9.84 30.94
C ASN A 351 -14.92 10.45 30.84
N THR A 352 -14.82 11.76 31.03
CA THR A 352 -13.57 12.51 30.87
C THR A 352 -12.49 12.04 31.86
N GLU A 353 -12.83 11.78 33.11
CA GLU A 353 -11.87 11.33 34.13
C GLU A 353 -11.32 9.96 33.79
N ALA A 354 -12.17 9.07 33.28
CA ALA A 354 -11.75 7.75 32.80
C ALA A 354 -10.76 7.85 31.62
N VAL A 355 -11.04 8.71 30.64
CA VAL A 355 -10.17 8.97 29.51
C VAL A 355 -8.83 9.56 29.96
N GLU A 356 -8.85 10.59 30.82
CA GLU A 356 -7.64 11.26 31.32
C GLU A 356 -6.79 10.36 32.23
N THR A 357 -7.36 9.31 32.80
CA THR A 357 -6.66 8.40 33.70
C THR A 357 -6.21 7.12 33.01
N MET A 358 -7.05 6.55 32.13
CA MET A 358 -6.90 5.19 31.65
C MET A 358 -6.47 5.09 30.16
N ILE A 359 -6.67 6.14 29.36
CA ILE A 359 -6.31 6.11 27.94
C ILE A 359 -5.18 7.09 27.61
N ARG A 360 -5.44 8.38 27.84
CA ARG A 360 -4.55 9.46 27.41
C ARG A 360 -3.12 9.36 27.94
N PRO A 361 -2.89 8.96 29.21
CA PRO A 361 -1.53 8.82 29.75
C PRO A 361 -0.68 7.78 29.02
N LEU A 362 -1.29 6.74 28.46
CA LEU A 362 -0.56 5.76 27.65
C LEU A 362 0.08 6.42 26.43
N TYR A 363 -0.74 7.04 25.59
CA TYR A 363 -0.27 7.60 24.31
C TYR A 363 0.63 8.83 24.51
N ARG A 364 0.31 9.67 25.51
CA ARG A 364 1.19 10.78 25.92
C ARG A 364 2.55 10.28 26.39
N GLY A 365 2.58 9.24 27.23
CA GLY A 365 3.82 8.65 27.69
C GLY A 365 4.64 8.02 26.56
N LEU A 366 4.00 7.40 25.58
CA LEU A 366 4.70 6.88 24.39
C LEU A 366 5.25 8.02 23.53
N ALA A 367 4.50 9.11 23.36
CA ALA A 367 5.00 10.30 22.63
C ALA A 367 6.19 10.96 23.35
N GLU A 368 6.13 11.09 24.68
CA GLU A 368 7.21 11.61 25.52
C GLU A 368 8.47 10.72 25.47
N GLN A 369 8.29 9.41 25.35
CA GLN A 369 9.38 8.46 25.14
C GLN A 369 9.98 8.59 23.72
N GLY A 370 9.22 9.06 22.72
CA GLY A 370 9.68 9.33 21.37
C GLY A 370 9.65 8.11 20.42
N TRP A 371 8.64 7.27 20.50
CA TRP A 371 8.44 6.16 19.56
C TRP A 371 8.04 6.67 18.18
N ASP A 372 8.63 6.08 17.13
CA ASP A 372 8.33 6.45 15.74
C ASP A 372 7.19 5.61 15.14
N TYR A 373 6.86 4.48 15.77
CA TYR A 373 5.84 3.54 15.33
C TYR A 373 5.11 2.92 16.53
N VAL A 374 3.77 2.94 16.51
CA VAL A 374 2.92 2.33 17.55
C VAL A 374 1.92 1.39 16.91
N LYS A 375 2.03 0.10 17.23
CA LYS A 375 1.05 -0.92 16.88
C LYS A 375 0.02 -1.04 18.00
N ILE A 376 -1.25 -0.75 17.68
CA ILE A 376 -2.35 -0.77 18.66
C ILE A 376 -3.26 -1.96 18.39
N ASP A 377 -3.30 -2.89 19.32
CA ASP A 377 -4.07 -4.13 19.21
C ASP A 377 -5.46 -4.05 19.86
N GLY A 378 -6.29 -5.07 19.63
CA GLY A 378 -7.60 -5.22 20.26
C GLY A 378 -8.72 -4.42 19.61
N THR A 379 -8.57 -3.89 18.40
CA THR A 379 -9.62 -3.15 17.68
C THR A 379 -10.93 -3.93 17.60
N GLY A 380 -10.85 -5.17 17.10
CA GLY A 380 -12.03 -6.03 16.97
C GLY A 380 -12.59 -6.52 18.30
N ASP A 381 -11.72 -6.73 19.29
CA ASP A 381 -12.15 -7.19 20.63
C ASP A 381 -12.94 -6.12 21.36
N LEU A 382 -12.43 -4.89 21.35
CA LEU A 382 -13.08 -3.76 22.00
C LEU A 382 -14.42 -3.43 21.33
N LEU A 383 -14.46 -3.43 19.97
CA LEU A 383 -15.73 -3.18 19.30
C LEU A 383 -16.77 -4.26 19.60
N ARG A 384 -16.38 -5.55 19.59
CA ARG A 384 -17.29 -6.63 20.00
C ARG A 384 -17.80 -6.47 21.42
N ALA A 385 -16.96 -5.97 22.32
CA ALA A 385 -17.38 -5.69 23.69
C ALA A 385 -18.42 -4.57 23.76
N TYR A 386 -18.19 -3.46 23.05
CA TYR A 386 -19.17 -2.37 22.96
C TYR A 386 -20.47 -2.80 22.26
N GLN A 387 -20.40 -3.65 21.24
CA GLN A 387 -21.56 -4.17 20.51
C GLN A 387 -22.28 -5.32 21.23
N ASN A 388 -21.83 -5.72 22.42
CA ASN A 388 -22.50 -6.77 23.17
C ASN A 388 -23.94 -6.35 23.53
N LYS A 389 -24.88 -7.28 23.43
CA LYS A 389 -26.30 -7.02 23.77
C LYS A 389 -26.48 -6.49 25.17
N ALA A 390 -25.64 -6.89 26.13
CA ALA A 390 -25.68 -6.39 27.50
C ALA A 390 -25.40 -4.88 27.60
N CYS A 391 -24.71 -4.28 26.64
CA CYS A 391 -24.39 -2.86 26.61
C CYS A 391 -25.37 -2.04 25.75
N ALA A 392 -26.38 -2.66 25.14
CA ALA A 392 -27.26 -2.02 24.16
C ALA A 392 -28.07 -0.88 24.74
N GLU A 393 -28.59 -1.03 25.96
CA GLU A 393 -29.36 0.00 26.65
C GLU A 393 -28.51 1.23 26.96
N PHE A 394 -27.26 1.02 27.39
CA PHE A 394 -26.31 2.10 27.60
C PHE A 394 -26.14 2.90 26.30
N PHE A 395 -25.76 2.27 25.21
CA PHE A 395 -25.52 3.00 23.94
C PHE A 395 -26.78 3.64 23.37
N ALA A 396 -27.98 3.06 23.60
CA ALA A 396 -29.24 3.68 23.19
C ALA A 396 -29.54 4.99 23.92
N SER A 397 -29.02 5.17 25.15
CA SER A 397 -29.20 6.35 25.97
C SER A 397 -28.11 7.42 25.83
N GLN A 398 -27.01 7.11 25.09
CA GLN A 398 -25.86 8.00 24.97
C GLN A 398 -25.79 8.69 23.59
N PRO A 399 -25.09 9.84 23.47
CA PRO A 399 -24.89 10.55 22.22
C PRO A 399 -23.80 9.90 21.33
N THR A 400 -23.40 8.67 21.62
CA THR A 400 -22.39 7.92 20.87
C THR A 400 -22.87 6.51 20.52
N THR A 401 -22.18 5.87 19.59
CA THR A 401 -22.40 4.47 19.22
C THR A 401 -21.21 3.61 19.66
N PRO A 402 -21.32 2.27 19.65
CA PRO A 402 -20.18 1.37 19.83
C PRO A 402 -18.99 1.73 18.95
N GLU A 403 -19.25 2.02 17.67
CA GLU A 403 -18.23 2.44 16.70
C GLU A 403 -17.63 3.81 17.06
N GLY A 404 -18.48 4.76 17.49
CA GLY A 404 -18.04 6.08 17.95
C GLY A 404 -17.11 5.99 19.16
N SER A 405 -17.43 5.11 20.11
CA SER A 405 -16.58 4.87 21.29
C SER A 405 -15.25 4.23 20.94
N LEU A 406 -15.23 3.25 20.00
CA LEU A 406 -13.97 2.72 19.49
C LEU A 406 -13.15 3.80 18.79
N ARG A 407 -13.78 4.61 17.92
CA ARG A 407 -13.10 5.68 17.20
C ARG A 407 -12.46 6.70 18.15
N ALA A 408 -13.11 6.99 19.29
CA ALA A 408 -12.56 7.91 20.29
C ALA A 408 -11.17 7.49 20.80
N TRP A 409 -10.90 6.20 20.92
CA TRP A 409 -9.56 5.72 21.29
C TRP A 409 -8.50 6.08 20.24
N ASP A 410 -8.82 5.93 18.97
CA ASP A 410 -7.88 6.24 17.88
C ASP A 410 -7.71 7.75 17.69
N VAL A 411 -8.78 8.54 17.95
CA VAL A 411 -8.68 10.01 18.00
C VAL A 411 -7.70 10.43 19.09
N ILE A 412 -7.88 9.91 20.32
CA ILE A 412 -6.98 10.22 21.44
C ILE A 412 -5.56 9.77 21.15
N ALA A 413 -5.39 8.57 20.57
CA ALA A 413 -4.08 8.07 20.20
C ALA A 413 -3.39 9.01 19.19
N ARG A 414 -4.11 9.46 18.15
CA ARG A 414 -3.57 10.39 17.15
C ARG A 414 -3.28 11.78 17.71
N GLU A 415 -4.14 12.30 18.58
CA GLU A 415 -3.92 13.57 19.27
C GLU A 415 -2.64 13.59 20.11
N GLU A 416 -2.41 12.55 20.90
CA GLU A 416 -1.25 12.49 21.81
C GLU A 416 0.05 12.10 21.07
N LEU A 417 0.00 11.15 20.13
CA LEU A 417 1.17 10.69 19.36
C LEU A 417 1.60 11.70 18.28
N GLY A 418 0.65 12.53 17.82
CA GLY A 418 0.92 13.49 16.75
C GLY A 418 0.93 12.87 15.34
N PRO A 419 1.09 13.71 14.29
CA PRO A 419 0.97 13.28 12.90
C PRO A 419 2.17 12.45 12.39
N ASP A 420 3.34 12.57 13.01
CA ASP A 420 4.58 11.96 12.51
C ASP A 420 4.75 10.49 12.93
N VAL A 421 4.06 10.06 14.00
CA VAL A 421 4.11 8.67 14.46
C VAL A 421 3.26 7.78 13.55
N TYR A 422 3.85 6.70 13.05
CA TYR A 422 3.12 5.70 12.29
C TYR A 422 2.25 4.87 13.24
N ILE A 423 0.94 4.89 13.06
CA ILE A 423 -0.01 4.09 13.85
C ILE A 423 -0.51 2.92 13.01
N LEU A 424 -0.28 1.70 13.50
CA LEU A 424 -0.85 0.49 12.93
C LEU A 424 -1.93 -0.07 13.85
N ALA A 425 -3.14 -0.24 13.34
CA ALA A 425 -4.22 -0.87 14.10
C ALA A 425 -4.33 -2.37 13.76
N CYS A 426 -4.25 -3.22 14.79
CA CYS A 426 -4.46 -4.67 14.66
C CYS A 426 -5.93 -5.04 14.59
N HIS A 427 -6.23 -6.18 13.91
CA HIS A 427 -7.56 -6.78 13.79
C HIS A 427 -8.63 -5.81 13.25
N THR A 428 -8.26 -5.04 12.23
CA THR A 428 -9.10 -3.96 11.68
C THR A 428 -9.97 -4.37 10.50
N VAL A 429 -9.73 -5.52 9.89
CA VAL A 429 -10.44 -5.95 8.65
C VAL A 429 -11.97 -5.82 8.77
N GLY A 430 -12.53 -6.18 9.93
CA GLY A 430 -13.97 -6.01 10.19
C GLY A 430 -14.41 -4.57 10.45
N ASN A 431 -13.49 -3.66 10.73
CA ASN A 431 -13.75 -2.37 11.34
C ASN A 431 -13.00 -1.22 10.65
N CYS A 432 -12.53 -1.46 9.44
CA CYS A 432 -11.75 -0.50 8.66
C CYS A 432 -12.43 0.87 8.54
N ARG A 433 -13.75 0.89 8.39
CA ARG A 433 -14.53 2.13 8.30
C ARG A 433 -14.50 2.97 9.57
N VAL A 434 -14.27 2.36 10.75
CA VAL A 434 -14.26 3.07 12.04
C VAL A 434 -12.96 3.82 12.25
N VAL A 435 -11.83 3.21 11.86
CA VAL A 435 -10.49 3.75 12.09
C VAL A 435 -9.96 4.59 10.92
N ALA A 436 -10.73 4.68 9.84
CA ALA A 436 -10.35 5.44 8.65
C ALA A 436 -9.89 6.86 9.00
N GLY A 437 -8.73 7.28 8.48
CA GLY A 437 -8.16 8.59 8.67
C GLY A 437 -7.39 8.82 9.97
N LEU A 438 -7.35 7.85 10.86
CA LEU A 438 -6.66 7.97 12.14
C LEU A 438 -5.42 7.08 12.23
N VAL A 439 -5.39 6.01 11.46
CA VAL A 439 -4.29 5.03 11.43
C VAL A 439 -3.64 4.97 10.06
N ASP A 440 -2.33 4.76 10.04
CA ASP A 440 -1.53 4.69 8.82
C ASP A 440 -1.46 3.27 8.25
N GLY A 441 -1.61 2.27 9.12
CA GLY A 441 -1.63 0.86 8.76
C GLY A 441 -2.76 0.08 9.40
N GLY A 442 -3.23 -0.96 8.72
CA GLY A 442 -4.31 -1.82 9.19
C GLY A 442 -4.07 -3.30 8.96
N ARG A 443 -4.15 -4.11 10.01
CA ARG A 443 -4.01 -5.55 9.94
C ARG A 443 -5.14 -6.17 9.14
N LEU A 444 -4.81 -6.93 8.12
CA LEU A 444 -5.73 -7.54 7.16
C LEU A 444 -6.18 -8.95 7.54
N SER A 445 -5.51 -9.60 8.47
CA SER A 445 -5.74 -11.01 8.82
C SER A 445 -5.78 -11.23 10.32
N ASN A 446 -6.13 -12.44 10.73
CA ASN A 446 -5.76 -12.98 12.04
C ASN A 446 -4.24 -13.17 12.10
N ASP A 447 -3.73 -13.56 13.25
CA ASP A 447 -2.30 -13.82 13.44
C ASP A 447 -1.75 -14.83 12.43
N GLY A 448 -0.55 -14.56 11.94
CA GLY A 448 0.15 -15.33 10.94
C GLY A 448 0.12 -14.74 9.54
N PHE A 449 1.26 -14.79 8.85
CA PHE A 449 1.38 -14.26 7.49
C PHE A 449 0.40 -14.93 6.53
N GLN A 450 -0.54 -14.15 6.04
CA GLN A 450 -1.59 -14.62 5.14
C GLN A 450 -1.59 -13.82 3.83
N PRO A 451 -0.73 -14.15 2.89
CA PRO A 451 -0.58 -13.39 1.65
C PRO A 451 -1.85 -13.33 0.80
N ARG A 452 -2.76 -14.29 0.98
CA ARG A 452 -4.07 -14.27 0.30
C ARG A 452 -4.96 -13.12 0.76
N THR A 453 -4.80 -12.66 2.00
CA THR A 453 -5.55 -11.50 2.51
C THR A 453 -5.07 -10.20 1.88
N LEU A 454 -3.78 -10.07 1.54
CA LEU A 454 -3.30 -8.96 0.71
C LEU A 454 -4.07 -8.88 -0.61
N ALA A 455 -4.21 -10.01 -1.29
CA ALA A 455 -4.98 -10.07 -2.53
C ALA A 455 -6.45 -9.68 -2.32
N GLN A 456 -7.06 -10.18 -1.24
CA GLN A 456 -8.47 -9.94 -0.94
C GLN A 456 -8.77 -8.48 -0.61
N TYR A 457 -7.84 -7.79 0.07
CA TYR A 457 -8.02 -6.43 0.58
C TYR A 457 -7.15 -5.38 -0.12
N ASN A 458 -6.51 -5.73 -1.23
CA ASN A 458 -5.64 -4.81 -1.98
C ASN A 458 -6.33 -3.49 -2.38
N PHE A 459 -7.65 -3.52 -2.57
CA PHE A 459 -8.45 -2.33 -2.87
C PHE A 459 -8.47 -1.27 -1.74
N LEU A 460 -8.11 -1.64 -0.51
CA LEU A 460 -7.97 -0.71 0.63
C LEU A 460 -6.58 -0.09 0.69
N GLU A 461 -5.61 -0.69 -0.01
CA GLU A 461 -4.22 -0.24 0.00
C GLU A 461 -4.10 1.17 -0.56
N GLY A 462 -3.52 2.06 0.25
CA GLY A 462 -3.44 3.48 -0.11
C GLY A 462 -4.78 4.21 -0.28
N VAL A 463 -5.89 3.62 0.13
CA VAL A 463 -7.21 4.25 0.23
C VAL A 463 -7.54 4.58 1.68
N LEU A 464 -7.53 3.59 2.55
CA LEU A 464 -7.79 3.75 3.99
C LEU A 464 -6.50 3.75 4.81
N TRP A 465 -5.54 2.93 4.43
CA TRP A 465 -4.28 2.68 5.14
C TRP A 465 -3.29 1.92 4.26
N ARG A 466 -2.16 1.53 4.87
CA ARG A 466 -1.29 0.46 4.36
C ARG A 466 -1.74 -0.86 4.97
N GLY A 467 -1.98 -1.86 4.13
CA GLY A 467 -2.35 -3.19 4.59
C GLY A 467 -1.20 -3.87 5.32
N ASP A 468 -1.51 -4.52 6.45
CA ASP A 468 -0.56 -5.34 7.19
C ASP A 468 -0.98 -6.82 7.08
N PRO A 469 -0.21 -7.68 6.37
CA PRO A 469 -0.51 -9.10 6.24
C PRO A 469 -0.04 -9.91 7.45
N ASP A 470 0.38 -9.27 8.53
CA ASP A 470 1.14 -9.80 9.64
C ASP A 470 2.62 -10.05 9.31
N HIS A 471 3.32 -10.71 10.23
CA HIS A 471 4.75 -10.91 10.15
C HIS A 471 5.15 -11.75 8.93
N CYS A 472 5.92 -11.14 8.06
CA CYS A 472 6.48 -11.77 6.88
C CYS A 472 7.79 -12.48 7.22
N ASP A 473 7.72 -13.53 8.05
CA ASP A 473 8.88 -14.35 8.35
C ASP A 473 9.39 -15.05 7.07
N VAL A 474 10.69 -15.01 6.86
CA VAL A 474 11.34 -15.57 5.66
C VAL A 474 11.38 -17.07 5.70
N MET A 475 11.77 -17.65 6.84
CA MET A 475 11.87 -19.09 7.00
C MET A 475 10.65 -19.73 7.67
N GLY A 476 9.81 -18.96 8.34
CA GLY A 476 8.73 -19.46 9.14
C GLY A 476 9.25 -20.00 10.50
N THR A 477 9.01 -19.25 11.55
CA THR A 477 9.50 -19.52 12.90
C THR A 477 9.02 -20.80 13.53
N TRP A 478 7.92 -21.30 13.09
CA TRP A 478 7.34 -22.57 13.53
C TRP A 478 8.20 -23.79 13.22
N LEU A 479 9.22 -23.62 12.36
CA LEU A 479 10.24 -24.65 12.12
C LEU A 479 11.20 -24.88 13.27
N MET A 480 11.28 -23.92 14.18
CA MET A 480 12.26 -23.93 15.27
C MET A 480 11.64 -24.38 16.59
N ASP A 481 10.34 -24.64 16.63
CA ASP A 481 9.63 -25.13 17.80
C ASP A 481 9.27 -26.59 17.57
N GLU A 482 9.95 -27.51 18.26
CA GLU A 482 9.77 -28.95 18.11
C GLU A 482 8.33 -29.41 18.39
N ASP A 483 7.56 -28.62 19.14
CA ASP A 483 6.16 -28.88 19.49
C ASP A 483 5.14 -28.21 18.55
N ALA A 484 5.56 -27.30 17.70
CA ALA A 484 4.64 -26.57 16.83
C ALA A 484 4.51 -27.24 15.46
N GLN A 485 3.51 -28.09 15.30
CA GLN A 485 3.09 -28.67 14.02
C GLN A 485 2.52 -27.64 13.04
N MET A 486 3.13 -26.47 12.94
CA MET A 486 2.65 -25.46 12.01
C MET A 486 3.29 -25.62 10.63
N PRO A 487 2.57 -25.20 9.59
CA PRO A 487 2.96 -25.50 8.22
C PRO A 487 4.25 -24.81 7.86
N VAL A 488 5.28 -25.57 7.91
CA VAL A 488 6.38 -25.34 7.02
C VAL A 488 5.81 -25.41 5.62
N PHE A 489 5.97 -24.38 4.80
CA PHE A 489 5.84 -24.61 3.38
C PHE A 489 6.84 -25.72 3.05
N GLY A 490 6.33 -26.95 2.95
CA GLY A 490 7.16 -28.12 2.79
C GLY A 490 7.88 -28.07 1.47
N LEU A 491 9.10 -27.67 1.55
CA LEU A 491 10.03 -27.79 0.45
C LEU A 491 11.13 -28.66 1.03
N ASP A 492 11.25 -29.87 0.57
CA ASP A 492 12.32 -30.84 0.86
C ASP A 492 13.68 -30.17 1.04
N GLY A 493 13.87 -29.39 2.11
CA GLY A 493 15.08 -28.63 2.41
C GLY A 493 15.46 -27.49 1.46
N ARG A 494 14.59 -27.07 0.54
CA ARG A 494 14.91 -26.02 -0.46
C ARG A 494 14.42 -24.64 -0.02
N VAL A 495 15.36 -23.84 0.41
CA VAL A 495 15.20 -22.50 0.99
C VAL A 495 14.76 -21.41 0.00
N PRO A 496 15.09 -21.42 -1.32
CA PRO A 496 14.99 -20.24 -2.18
C PRO A 496 13.58 -19.68 -2.38
N VAL A 497 12.60 -20.52 -2.60
CA VAL A 497 11.23 -20.10 -2.95
C VAL A 497 10.58 -19.23 -1.87
N ARG A 498 10.76 -19.55 -0.60
CA ARG A 498 10.16 -18.82 0.52
C ARG A 498 10.77 -17.46 0.77
N THR A 499 12.11 -17.42 0.69
CA THR A 499 12.86 -16.20 0.95
C THR A 499 12.53 -15.11 -0.07
N VAL A 500 12.08 -15.52 -1.26
CA VAL A 500 11.71 -14.62 -2.36
C VAL A 500 10.23 -14.24 -2.28
N ILE A 501 9.32 -15.21 -2.21
CA ILE A 501 7.89 -14.96 -2.38
C ILE A 501 7.33 -14.01 -1.32
N ARG A 502 7.60 -14.25 -0.04
CA ARG A 502 6.93 -13.52 1.04
C ARG A 502 7.25 -12.03 1.05
N PRO A 503 8.53 -11.60 1.04
CA PRO A 503 8.85 -10.19 0.93
C PRO A 503 8.38 -9.57 -0.38
N ALA A 504 8.50 -10.31 -1.50
CA ALA A 504 8.11 -9.81 -2.81
C ALA A 504 6.60 -9.58 -2.96
N ILE A 505 5.76 -10.42 -2.34
CA ILE A 505 4.31 -10.18 -2.29
C ILE A 505 3.99 -8.87 -1.55
N CYS A 506 4.63 -8.61 -0.41
CA CYS A 506 4.45 -7.36 0.33
C CYS A 506 4.87 -6.16 -0.52
N ALA A 507 6.01 -6.26 -1.21
CA ALA A 507 6.49 -5.21 -2.11
C ALA A 507 5.55 -4.97 -3.30
N MET A 508 5.03 -6.03 -3.91
CA MET A 508 4.05 -5.92 -5.00
C MET A 508 2.70 -5.36 -4.55
N ALA A 509 2.30 -5.63 -3.32
CA ALA A 509 1.06 -5.12 -2.75
C ALA A 509 1.18 -3.68 -2.23
N GLY A 510 2.38 -3.15 -2.02
CA GLY A 510 2.59 -1.86 -1.35
C GLY A 510 2.32 -1.91 0.15
N SER A 511 2.30 -3.10 0.74
CA SER A 511 1.87 -3.35 2.11
C SER A 511 2.99 -3.22 3.14
N VAL A 512 2.64 -3.28 4.41
CA VAL A 512 3.61 -3.41 5.52
C VAL A 512 4.45 -4.67 5.33
N LEU A 513 5.76 -4.56 5.55
CA LEU A 513 6.73 -5.64 5.45
C LEU A 513 7.53 -5.75 6.75
N MET A 514 7.02 -6.53 7.71
CA MET A 514 7.68 -6.78 8.98
C MET A 514 8.15 -8.23 9.02
N VAL A 515 9.47 -8.45 9.04
CA VAL A 515 10.04 -9.78 9.22
C VAL A 515 10.14 -10.12 10.71
N SER A 516 10.14 -11.41 11.07
CA SER A 516 10.08 -11.83 12.48
C SER A 516 10.81 -13.15 12.76
N ASP A 517 11.80 -13.54 11.95
CA ASP A 517 12.61 -14.75 12.19
C ASP A 517 13.65 -14.52 13.30
N LYS A 518 14.27 -15.58 13.76
CA LYS A 518 15.43 -15.52 14.68
C LYS A 518 16.66 -14.98 13.95
N ALA A 519 17.59 -14.41 14.72
CA ALA A 519 18.81 -13.79 14.21
C ALA A 519 19.65 -14.74 13.34
N GLU A 520 19.65 -16.04 13.64
CA GLU A 520 20.37 -17.06 12.90
C GLU A 520 19.94 -17.17 11.44
N VAL A 521 18.65 -16.95 11.16
CA VAL A 521 18.09 -16.98 9.80
C VAL A 521 18.73 -15.89 8.94
N TYR A 522 18.94 -14.72 9.51
CA TYR A 522 19.49 -13.56 8.77
C TYR A 522 21.01 -13.59 8.62
N ARG A 523 21.72 -14.49 9.29
CA ARG A 523 23.17 -14.70 9.09
C ARG A 523 23.49 -15.37 7.76
N ASP A 524 22.56 -16.15 7.23
CA ASP A 524 22.72 -16.78 5.92
C ASP A 524 22.28 -15.83 4.80
N ASP A 525 23.22 -15.46 3.94
CA ASP A 525 22.98 -14.52 2.83
C ASP A 525 21.97 -15.07 1.82
N ALA A 526 21.82 -16.39 1.67
CA ALA A 526 20.83 -17.01 0.80
C ALA A 526 19.39 -16.65 1.24
N ASN A 527 19.15 -16.44 2.54
CA ASN A 527 17.86 -16.06 3.07
C ASN A 527 17.54 -14.57 2.85
N LEU A 528 18.52 -13.76 2.50
CA LEU A 528 18.38 -12.32 2.44
C LEU A 528 18.07 -11.79 1.04
N GLU A 529 18.23 -12.57 -0.02
CA GLU A 529 18.12 -12.07 -1.39
C GLU A 529 16.70 -11.52 -1.66
N GLY A 530 15.66 -12.28 -1.33
CA GLY A 530 14.28 -11.81 -1.44
C GLY A 530 14.00 -10.56 -0.61
N MET A 531 14.53 -10.49 0.60
CA MET A 531 14.41 -9.32 1.48
C MET A 531 15.07 -8.08 0.86
N LYS A 532 16.33 -8.20 0.42
CA LYS A 532 17.11 -7.11 -0.17
C LYS A 532 16.46 -6.56 -1.45
N ARG A 533 15.85 -7.43 -2.26
CA ARG A 533 15.21 -7.04 -3.54
C ARG A 533 13.77 -6.55 -3.38
N SER A 534 13.15 -6.73 -2.21
CA SER A 534 11.77 -6.32 -1.96
C SER A 534 11.64 -5.06 -1.09
N ALA A 535 12.72 -4.60 -0.50
CA ALA A 535 12.73 -3.42 0.37
C ALA A 535 13.53 -2.26 -0.26
N PRO A 536 13.10 -1.00 0.00
CA PRO A 536 11.87 -0.60 0.67
C PRO A 536 10.63 -0.91 -0.16
N VAL A 537 9.50 -1.13 0.49
CA VAL A 537 8.23 -1.26 -0.20
C VAL A 537 7.85 0.08 -0.83
N LEU A 538 7.65 0.09 -2.15
CA LEU A 538 7.27 1.31 -2.86
C LEU A 538 5.80 1.62 -2.66
N PHE A 539 5.50 2.89 -2.39
CA PHE A 539 4.20 3.41 -2.68
C PHE A 539 4.09 3.70 -4.17
N THR A 540 3.36 2.85 -4.83
CA THR A 540 2.90 3.06 -6.20
C THR A 540 1.38 3.06 -6.19
N VAL A 541 0.75 3.20 -7.34
CA VAL A 541 -0.64 2.77 -7.49
C VAL A 541 -0.74 1.36 -6.91
N PRO A 542 -1.73 1.09 -6.04
CA PRO A 542 -1.89 -0.22 -5.43
C PRO A 542 -1.80 -1.31 -6.49
N GLY A 543 -1.02 -2.34 -6.23
CA GLY A 543 -0.86 -3.45 -7.13
C GLY A 543 -2.22 -4.00 -7.56
N GLN A 544 -2.47 -4.01 -8.85
CA GLN A 544 -3.70 -4.59 -9.40
C GLN A 544 -3.52 -6.09 -9.56
N LEU A 545 -4.53 -6.84 -9.16
CA LEU A 545 -4.49 -8.28 -9.27
C LEU A 545 -4.94 -8.72 -10.66
N TYR A 546 -4.10 -9.45 -11.33
CA TYR A 546 -4.44 -10.12 -12.57
C TYR A 546 -5.00 -11.52 -12.30
N GLY A 547 -6.16 -11.85 -12.85
CA GLY A 547 -6.78 -13.18 -12.69
C GLY A 547 -7.72 -13.31 -11.49
N HIS A 548 -8.39 -12.22 -11.12
CA HIS A 548 -9.44 -12.22 -10.09
C HIS A 548 -10.49 -13.35 -10.29
N GLY A 549 -10.97 -13.90 -9.20
CA GLY A 549 -11.97 -14.99 -9.20
C GLY A 549 -11.32 -16.37 -9.12
N ARG A 550 -10.04 -16.52 -9.37
CA ARG A 550 -9.28 -17.74 -9.08
C ARG A 550 -8.57 -17.61 -7.74
N ARG A 551 -8.75 -18.55 -6.88
CA ARG A 551 -7.95 -18.64 -5.64
C ARG A 551 -7.02 -19.83 -5.78
N PRO A 552 -5.73 -19.60 -5.50
CA PRO A 552 -5.03 -18.35 -5.26
C PRO A 552 -4.85 -17.51 -6.54
N MET A 553 -4.67 -16.20 -6.41
CA MET A 553 -4.45 -15.30 -7.55
C MET A 553 -2.98 -15.27 -7.94
N PRO A 554 -2.62 -15.76 -9.12
CA PRO A 554 -1.20 -15.90 -9.48
C PRO A 554 -0.58 -14.62 -10.02
N TRP A 555 -1.37 -13.65 -10.51
CA TRP A 555 -0.87 -12.48 -11.22
C TRP A 555 -1.10 -11.18 -10.45
N TRP A 556 -0.04 -10.36 -10.34
CA TRP A 556 -0.08 -9.06 -9.72
C TRP A 556 0.55 -8.02 -10.63
N LEU A 557 -0.12 -6.90 -10.82
CA LEU A 557 0.34 -5.80 -11.67
C LEU A 557 0.56 -4.56 -10.81
N GLN A 558 1.71 -3.91 -10.99
CA GLN A 558 2.05 -2.66 -10.38
C GLN A 558 2.53 -1.69 -11.45
N GLU A 559 2.12 -0.44 -11.40
CA GLU A 559 2.62 0.60 -12.27
C GLU A 559 3.68 1.43 -11.57
N ILE A 560 4.80 1.64 -12.22
CA ILE A 560 5.86 2.53 -11.78
C ILE A 560 5.82 3.78 -12.64
N ASP A 561 5.58 4.91 -12.01
CA ASP A 561 5.56 6.22 -12.63
C ASP A 561 6.70 7.07 -12.06
N ARG A 562 7.60 7.52 -12.94
CA ARG A 562 8.76 8.36 -12.60
C ARG A 562 8.87 9.49 -13.61
N PRO A 563 9.44 10.64 -13.24
CA PRO A 563 9.55 11.79 -14.14
C PRO A 563 10.22 11.48 -15.48
N PHE A 564 11.10 10.47 -15.51
CA PHE A 564 11.89 10.09 -16.70
C PHE A 564 11.29 8.91 -17.48
N ASP A 565 10.39 8.10 -16.87
CA ASP A 565 9.85 6.90 -17.53
C ASP A 565 8.66 6.33 -16.77
N ARG A 566 7.79 5.59 -17.48
CA ARG A 566 6.69 4.81 -16.91
C ARG A 566 6.74 3.39 -17.42
N TRP A 567 6.52 2.42 -16.52
CA TRP A 567 6.49 1.01 -16.89
C TRP A 567 5.61 0.20 -15.95
N SER A 568 5.18 -0.97 -16.42
CA SER A 568 4.45 -1.93 -15.62
C SER A 568 5.39 -2.99 -15.08
N VAL A 569 5.14 -3.42 -13.85
CA VAL A 569 5.77 -4.58 -13.22
C VAL A 569 4.69 -5.63 -13.02
N LEU A 570 4.82 -6.75 -13.71
CA LEU A 570 3.90 -7.88 -13.63
C LEU A 570 4.58 -9.03 -12.89
N ALA A 571 4.00 -9.43 -11.78
CA ALA A 571 4.46 -10.60 -11.04
C ALA A 571 3.55 -11.79 -11.29
N ARG A 572 4.13 -12.99 -11.41
CA ARG A 572 3.44 -14.27 -11.39
C ARG A 572 3.92 -15.09 -10.20
N ILE A 573 2.99 -15.43 -9.31
CA ILE A 573 3.28 -16.13 -8.06
C ILE A 573 2.89 -17.59 -8.20
N GLN A 574 3.79 -18.49 -7.84
CA GLN A 574 3.49 -19.89 -7.65
C GLN A 574 2.91 -20.12 -6.26
N TRP A 575 1.62 -20.45 -6.19
CA TRP A 575 0.97 -20.86 -4.95
C TRP A 575 0.99 -22.37 -4.83
N GLY A 576 1.69 -22.91 -3.83
CA GLY A 576 1.68 -24.34 -3.60
C GLY A 576 0.28 -24.91 -3.31
N GLU A 577 0.02 -26.12 -3.76
CA GLU A 577 -1.19 -26.88 -3.42
C GLU A 577 -1.05 -27.42 -2.00
N LYS A 578 -2.03 -27.10 -1.14
CA LYS A 578 -2.05 -27.57 0.25
C LYS A 578 -2.55 -29.02 0.32
N GLU A 579 -1.78 -29.89 0.95
CA GLU A 579 -2.24 -31.23 1.32
C GLU A 579 -3.28 -31.13 2.45
N GLU A 580 -4.52 -31.66 2.25
CA GLU A 580 -5.68 -31.39 3.12
C GLU A 580 -5.48 -31.75 4.60
N LYS A 581 -4.68 -32.75 4.90
CA LYS A 581 -4.48 -33.24 6.28
C LYS A 581 -3.12 -32.91 6.89
N LYS A 582 -2.24 -32.32 6.09
CA LYS A 582 -0.93 -31.90 6.51
C LYS A 582 -0.73 -30.46 6.08
N HIS A 583 -0.17 -29.65 6.90
CA HIS A 583 0.12 -28.27 6.53
C HIS A 583 1.31 -28.18 5.55
N VAL A 584 1.39 -29.09 4.59
CA VAL A 584 2.41 -29.17 3.55
C VAL A 584 1.88 -28.57 2.26
N TYR A 585 2.69 -27.79 1.57
CA TYR A 585 2.39 -27.23 0.27
C TYR A 585 3.34 -27.82 -0.76
N HIS A 586 2.77 -28.34 -1.85
CA HIS A 586 3.50 -28.89 -2.98
C HIS A 586 3.54 -27.86 -4.11
N PHE A 587 4.72 -27.53 -4.55
CA PHE A 587 4.94 -26.67 -5.71
C PHE A 587 5.25 -27.55 -6.91
N ARG A 588 4.52 -27.35 -8.01
CA ARG A 588 4.62 -28.20 -9.21
C ARG A 588 5.17 -27.47 -10.42
N GLY A 589 5.47 -26.18 -10.26
CA GLY A 589 5.74 -25.30 -11.38
C GLY A 589 4.47 -24.78 -12.03
N GLU A 590 4.64 -23.85 -12.95
CA GLU A 590 3.56 -23.24 -13.73
C GLU A 590 3.89 -23.38 -15.23
N PRO A 591 2.92 -23.73 -16.09
CA PRO A 591 3.18 -23.80 -17.53
C PRO A 591 3.46 -22.43 -18.11
N ALA A 592 4.14 -22.39 -19.26
CA ALA A 592 4.25 -21.18 -20.05
C ALA A 592 2.87 -20.61 -20.37
N ARG A 593 2.75 -19.27 -20.33
CA ARG A 593 1.44 -18.62 -20.49
C ARG A 593 1.55 -17.34 -21.30
N GLU A 594 0.67 -17.20 -22.27
CA GLU A 594 0.50 -15.96 -23.01
C GLU A 594 -0.16 -14.88 -22.15
N VAL A 595 0.38 -13.67 -22.20
CA VAL A 595 -0.10 -12.47 -21.52
C VAL A 595 -0.32 -11.39 -22.57
N ALA A 596 -1.56 -11.03 -22.82
CA ALA A 596 -1.90 -9.96 -23.74
C ALA A 596 -1.70 -8.59 -23.06
N PHE A 597 -1.03 -7.66 -23.74
CA PHE A 597 -0.82 -6.31 -23.19
C PHE A 597 -2.12 -5.54 -23.00
N ALA A 598 -3.11 -5.78 -23.84
CA ALA A 598 -4.44 -5.21 -23.66
C ALA A 598 -5.11 -5.63 -22.34
N ASP A 599 -4.84 -6.84 -21.84
CA ASP A 599 -5.34 -7.30 -20.56
C ASP A 599 -4.68 -6.58 -19.37
N LEU A 600 -3.53 -6.01 -19.57
CA LEU A 600 -2.81 -5.18 -18.60
C LEU A 600 -3.17 -3.68 -18.72
N GLY A 601 -4.10 -3.32 -19.61
CA GLY A 601 -4.43 -1.93 -19.91
C GLY A 601 -3.37 -1.19 -20.71
N LEU A 602 -2.43 -1.91 -21.33
CA LEU A 602 -1.38 -1.32 -22.15
C LEU A 602 -1.87 -1.15 -23.61
N PRO A 603 -1.43 -0.07 -24.31
CA PRO A 603 -1.77 0.18 -25.69
C PRO A 603 -1.43 -0.99 -26.61
N ALA A 604 -2.38 -1.39 -27.45
CA ALA A 604 -2.17 -2.48 -28.40
C ALA A 604 -1.40 -2.06 -29.67
N ASP A 605 -1.23 -0.76 -29.88
CA ASP A 605 -0.54 -0.14 -31.03
C ASP A 605 0.95 0.15 -30.77
N ARG A 606 1.47 -0.29 -29.63
CA ARG A 606 2.86 -0.10 -29.22
C ARG A 606 3.59 -1.41 -29.06
N ALA A 607 4.90 -1.34 -29.23
CA ALA A 607 5.81 -2.45 -28.91
C ALA A 607 6.35 -2.30 -27.48
N TYR A 608 6.49 -3.40 -26.80
CA TYR A 608 6.99 -3.46 -25.42
C TYR A 608 8.18 -4.40 -25.30
N ARG A 609 9.11 -4.03 -24.44
CA ARG A 609 10.25 -4.83 -24.03
C ARG A 609 9.97 -5.48 -22.70
N VAL A 610 10.19 -6.80 -22.64
CA VAL A 610 9.91 -7.59 -21.44
C VAL A 610 11.21 -8.14 -20.88
N PHE A 611 11.43 -7.92 -19.59
CA PHE A 611 12.62 -8.36 -18.86
C PHE A 611 12.21 -9.06 -17.57
N GLU A 612 12.75 -10.25 -17.31
CA GLU A 612 12.49 -11.00 -16.08
C GLU A 612 13.58 -10.72 -15.03
N PHE A 613 13.14 -10.42 -13.80
CA PHE A 613 14.01 -9.91 -12.74
C PHE A 613 14.93 -10.97 -12.12
N TRP A 614 14.40 -12.14 -11.74
CA TRP A 614 15.19 -13.11 -10.99
C TRP A 614 16.21 -13.84 -11.84
N SER A 615 15.86 -14.18 -13.05
CA SER A 615 16.77 -14.78 -14.02
C SER A 615 17.64 -13.75 -14.75
N GLN A 616 17.39 -12.45 -14.59
CA GLN A 616 18.05 -11.36 -15.31
C GLN A 616 17.99 -11.54 -16.82
N THR A 617 16.85 -12.00 -17.34
CA THR A 617 16.68 -12.38 -18.74
C THR A 617 15.83 -11.37 -19.50
N PHE A 618 16.36 -10.87 -20.62
CA PHE A 618 15.60 -10.13 -21.61
C PHE A 618 14.84 -11.11 -22.49
N LEU A 619 13.50 -11.09 -22.40
CA LEU A 619 12.65 -12.03 -23.16
C LEU A 619 12.43 -11.60 -24.60
N GLY A 620 12.53 -10.30 -24.91
CA GLY A 620 12.37 -9.77 -26.26
C GLY A 620 11.54 -8.50 -26.34
N THR A 621 11.27 -8.10 -27.58
CA THR A 621 10.36 -6.99 -27.91
C THR A 621 9.09 -7.57 -28.56
N PHE A 622 7.92 -7.19 -28.08
CA PHE A 622 6.62 -7.77 -28.44
C PHE A 622 5.61 -6.66 -28.72
N GLU A 623 4.65 -6.91 -29.61
CA GLU A 623 3.65 -5.90 -30.01
C GLU A 623 2.27 -6.12 -29.36
N LYS A 624 1.79 -7.32 -29.20
CA LYS A 624 0.42 -7.60 -28.72
C LYS A 624 0.39 -8.38 -27.42
N SER A 625 1.30 -9.34 -27.30
CA SER A 625 1.41 -10.24 -26.17
C SER A 625 2.83 -10.74 -26.03
N PHE A 626 3.18 -11.28 -24.88
CA PHE A 626 4.38 -12.07 -24.68
C PHE A 626 4.03 -13.39 -24.00
N THR A 627 4.88 -14.38 -24.16
CA THR A 627 4.75 -15.64 -23.42
C THR A 627 5.64 -15.60 -22.20
N ALA A 628 5.04 -15.57 -21.01
CA ALA A 628 5.75 -15.83 -19.75
C ALA A 628 6.25 -17.27 -19.79
N PRO A 629 7.56 -17.52 -19.58
CA PRO A 629 8.14 -18.86 -19.62
C PRO A 629 7.47 -19.82 -18.62
N ALA A 630 7.66 -21.12 -18.81
CA ALA A 630 7.30 -22.08 -17.76
C ALA A 630 8.16 -21.81 -16.52
N MET A 631 7.53 -21.90 -15.36
CA MET A 631 8.14 -21.74 -14.06
C MET A 631 8.42 -23.11 -13.46
N ASP A 632 9.65 -23.35 -13.02
CA ASP A 632 10.00 -24.59 -12.32
C ASP A 632 9.34 -24.65 -10.91
N ALA A 633 9.21 -25.84 -10.37
CA ALA A 633 8.70 -26.01 -9.02
C ALA A 633 9.55 -25.29 -7.93
N ASN A 634 10.82 -25.00 -8.24
CA ASN A 634 11.72 -24.28 -7.36
C ASN A 634 11.69 -22.75 -7.56
N ASP A 635 11.03 -22.28 -8.61
CA ASP A 635 10.87 -20.85 -8.85
C ASP A 635 9.66 -20.35 -8.07
N GLY A 636 9.84 -19.43 -7.16
CA GLY A 636 8.74 -18.94 -6.33
C GLY A 636 7.85 -17.93 -7.03
N MET A 637 8.47 -17.12 -7.87
CA MET A 637 7.82 -15.96 -8.46
C MET A 637 8.63 -15.45 -9.65
N ASP A 638 7.95 -15.17 -10.76
CA ASP A 638 8.50 -14.33 -11.83
C ASP A 638 8.13 -12.87 -11.60
N VAL A 639 8.99 -11.96 -11.99
CA VAL A 639 8.71 -10.52 -11.98
C VAL A 639 9.19 -9.89 -13.27
N PHE A 640 8.25 -9.45 -14.10
CA PHE A 640 8.51 -8.89 -15.42
C PHE A 640 8.41 -7.37 -15.41
N ALA A 641 9.44 -6.67 -15.89
CA ALA A 641 9.27 -5.29 -16.37
C ALA A 641 8.70 -5.31 -17.77
N ILE A 642 7.69 -4.50 -18.02
CA ILE A 642 7.10 -4.27 -19.34
C ILE A 642 7.24 -2.80 -19.64
N ARG A 643 8.20 -2.46 -20.51
CA ARG A 643 8.53 -1.08 -20.89
C ARG A 643 8.26 -0.82 -22.36
N GLU A 644 7.74 0.35 -22.69
CA GLU A 644 7.56 0.77 -24.07
C GLU A 644 8.90 0.78 -24.83
N ALA A 645 8.89 0.24 -26.04
CA ALA A 645 10.08 0.16 -26.87
C ALA A 645 10.51 1.55 -27.37
N ARG A 646 11.79 1.87 -27.25
CA ARG A 646 12.38 3.14 -27.70
C ARG A 646 13.37 2.90 -28.84
N PRO A 647 13.54 3.81 -29.80
CA PRO A 647 14.46 3.64 -30.92
C PRO A 647 15.93 3.79 -30.53
N HIS A 648 16.24 4.11 -29.30
CA HIS A 648 17.58 4.31 -28.75
C HIS A 648 17.81 3.41 -27.52
N PRO A 649 19.06 3.30 -27.03
CA PRO A 649 19.35 2.58 -25.80
C PRO A 649 18.54 3.13 -24.61
N TRP A 650 18.00 2.22 -23.80
CA TRP A 650 17.23 2.58 -22.62
C TRP A 650 17.29 1.51 -21.54
N VAL A 651 17.19 1.90 -20.28
CA VAL A 651 17.25 0.98 -19.15
C VAL A 651 16.06 0.02 -19.17
N LEU A 652 16.33 -1.28 -19.07
CA LEU A 652 15.35 -2.35 -18.89
C LEU A 652 15.10 -2.65 -17.42
N SER A 653 16.19 -2.82 -16.68
CA SER A 653 16.14 -3.27 -15.28
C SER A 653 17.40 -2.88 -14.51
N THR A 654 17.29 -2.99 -13.19
CA THR A 654 18.41 -2.96 -12.25
C THR A 654 18.29 -4.09 -11.26
N THR A 655 19.40 -4.55 -10.69
CA THR A 655 19.40 -5.64 -9.70
C THR A 655 18.97 -5.20 -8.30
N ARG A 656 18.77 -3.90 -8.04
CA ARG A 656 18.55 -3.37 -6.69
C ARG A 656 17.19 -3.78 -6.11
N HIS A 657 16.12 -3.79 -6.94
CA HIS A 657 14.77 -4.00 -6.44
C HIS A 657 13.85 -4.55 -7.54
N ILE A 658 12.89 -5.38 -7.16
CA ILE A 658 11.92 -6.02 -8.08
C ILE A 658 11.08 -5.03 -8.90
N SER A 659 11.08 -3.75 -8.54
CA SER A 659 10.47 -2.69 -9.37
C SER A 659 11.29 -2.30 -10.61
N HIS A 660 12.38 -3.02 -10.92
CA HIS A 660 13.23 -2.80 -12.09
C HIS A 660 13.76 -1.36 -12.22
N GLY A 661 14.16 -0.79 -11.07
CA GLY A 661 14.70 0.56 -11.00
C GLY A 661 13.79 1.59 -10.34
N GLY A 662 12.55 1.25 -10.00
CA GLY A 662 11.62 2.16 -9.34
C GLY A 662 12.12 2.71 -8.00
N VAL A 663 12.92 1.93 -7.27
CA VAL A 663 13.59 2.37 -6.02
C VAL A 663 14.86 3.15 -6.29
N SER A 664 15.66 2.70 -7.26
CA SER A 664 17.05 3.13 -7.38
C SER A 664 17.30 4.20 -8.43
N LEU A 665 16.59 4.19 -9.57
CA LEU A 665 16.85 5.09 -10.68
C LEU A 665 16.32 6.50 -10.45
N ARG A 666 17.10 7.50 -10.91
CA ARG A 666 16.75 8.93 -10.97
C ARG A 666 17.29 9.52 -12.28
N ASP A 667 16.58 10.52 -12.80
CA ASP A 667 17.04 11.44 -13.84
C ASP A 667 17.61 10.76 -15.09
N VAL A 668 17.03 9.62 -15.51
CA VAL A 668 17.50 8.89 -16.69
C VAL A 668 17.17 9.66 -17.95
N GLN A 669 18.16 9.93 -18.78
CA GLN A 669 17.99 10.68 -20.03
C GLN A 669 18.91 10.17 -21.14
N TRP A 670 18.47 10.32 -22.38
CA TRP A 670 19.22 9.99 -23.59
C TRP A 670 19.56 11.26 -24.38
N ASP A 671 20.84 11.45 -24.67
CA ASP A 671 21.29 12.47 -25.61
C ASP A 671 21.61 11.81 -26.97
N GLY A 672 20.75 12.07 -27.94
CA GLY A 672 20.89 11.55 -29.31
C GLY A 672 22.04 12.17 -30.12
N ASN A 673 22.55 13.34 -29.72
CA ASN A 673 23.66 14.00 -30.38
C ASN A 673 25.01 13.34 -30.02
N THR A 674 25.15 13.00 -28.75
CA THR A 674 26.40 12.38 -28.23
C THR A 674 26.28 10.87 -28.10
N ASN A 675 25.09 10.29 -28.30
CA ASN A 675 24.77 8.88 -28.03
C ASN A 675 25.11 8.45 -26.60
N VAL A 676 24.78 9.29 -25.65
CA VAL A 676 25.01 9.05 -24.22
C VAL A 676 23.68 8.84 -23.50
N LEU A 677 23.58 7.73 -22.77
CA LEU A 677 22.56 7.48 -21.77
C LEU A 677 23.15 7.81 -20.40
N SER A 678 22.47 8.67 -19.64
CA SER A 678 22.92 9.11 -18.33
C SER A 678 21.81 9.02 -17.29
N GLY A 679 22.18 9.04 -16.02
CA GLY A 679 21.25 9.03 -14.89
C GLY A 679 21.97 8.92 -13.56
N SER A 680 21.22 8.68 -12.50
CA SER A 680 21.80 8.35 -11.20
C SER A 680 21.08 7.17 -10.55
N SER A 681 21.76 6.49 -9.63
CA SER A 681 21.24 5.30 -8.95
C SER A 681 21.57 5.32 -7.46
N ALA A 682 20.56 5.06 -6.63
CA ALA A 682 20.77 4.76 -5.22
C ALA A 682 21.30 3.33 -5.08
N VAL A 683 22.51 3.20 -4.57
CA VAL A 683 23.23 1.92 -4.43
C VAL A 683 23.55 1.62 -2.98
N VAL A 684 23.71 0.35 -2.64
CA VAL A 684 24.08 -0.12 -1.30
C VAL A 684 25.50 -0.67 -1.34
N VAL A 685 26.31 -0.30 -0.35
CA VAL A 685 27.70 -0.76 -0.24
C VAL A 685 27.80 -2.28 -0.23
N ARG A 686 28.78 -2.82 -0.98
CA ARG A 686 29.03 -4.27 -1.13
C ARG A 686 27.90 -5.05 -1.82
N ASP A 687 26.85 -4.39 -2.31
CA ASP A 687 25.81 -5.00 -3.16
C ASP A 687 26.10 -4.65 -4.62
N PRO A 688 26.59 -5.58 -5.45
CA PRO A 688 26.88 -5.29 -6.83
C PRO A 688 25.63 -4.84 -7.57
N TYR A 689 25.67 -3.63 -8.12
CA TYR A 689 24.54 -3.02 -8.80
C TYR A 689 24.71 -3.18 -10.31
N VAL A 690 23.76 -3.84 -10.96
CA VAL A 690 23.79 -4.03 -12.42
C VAL A 690 22.66 -3.26 -13.07
N LEU A 691 23.02 -2.40 -14.02
CA LEU A 691 22.10 -1.75 -14.96
C LEU A 691 22.04 -2.60 -16.23
N THR A 692 20.89 -3.10 -16.61
CA THR A 692 20.66 -3.77 -17.89
C THR A 692 19.92 -2.82 -18.82
N VAL A 693 20.51 -2.59 -19.98
CA VAL A 693 20.04 -1.64 -20.99
C VAL A 693 19.70 -2.39 -22.28
N HIS A 694 18.54 -2.12 -22.87
CA HIS A 694 18.27 -2.55 -24.23
C HIS A 694 19.15 -1.75 -25.21
N ARG A 695 19.70 -2.44 -26.13
CA ARG A 695 20.58 -1.91 -27.16
C ARG A 695 19.99 -2.21 -28.56
N PRO A 696 19.27 -1.24 -29.16
CA PRO A 696 18.75 -1.42 -30.51
C PRO A 696 19.86 -1.77 -31.51
N GLN A 697 19.48 -2.42 -32.61
CA GLN A 697 20.41 -2.75 -33.66
C GLN A 697 21.18 -1.50 -34.12
N GLY A 698 22.49 -1.65 -34.33
CA GLY A 698 23.39 -0.55 -34.69
C GLY A 698 24.10 0.09 -33.50
N TYR A 699 23.56 0.00 -32.28
CA TYR A 699 24.23 0.55 -31.11
C TYR A 699 25.12 -0.49 -30.40
N ARG A 700 26.28 -0.04 -29.90
CA ARG A 700 27.18 -0.83 -29.06
C ARG A 700 27.68 0.00 -27.90
N LEU A 701 27.56 -0.50 -26.69
CA LEU A 701 28.12 0.15 -25.50
C LEU A 701 29.63 0.15 -25.55
N LYS A 702 30.25 1.33 -25.55
CA LYS A 702 31.71 1.52 -25.67
C LYS A 702 32.36 1.77 -24.34
N ALA A 703 31.73 2.60 -23.53
CA ALA A 703 32.25 3.00 -22.22
C ALA A 703 31.10 3.25 -21.25
N ALA A 704 31.37 3.07 -19.98
CA ALA A 704 30.53 3.54 -18.90
C ALA A 704 31.41 4.16 -17.83
N ASP A 705 30.88 5.19 -17.20
CA ASP A 705 31.49 5.89 -16.08
C ASP A 705 30.51 6.00 -14.91
N ALA A 706 31.01 5.83 -13.70
CA ALA A 706 30.24 5.97 -12.46
C ALA A 706 31.07 6.71 -11.38
N GLY A 707 31.86 7.68 -11.79
CA GLY A 707 32.76 8.42 -10.92
C GLY A 707 33.86 7.52 -10.32
N ASP A 708 34.00 7.55 -9.01
CA ASP A 708 35.05 6.79 -8.31
C ASP A 708 34.76 5.29 -8.16
N GLU A 709 33.60 4.82 -8.64
CA GLU A 709 33.20 3.43 -8.49
C GLU A 709 33.82 2.51 -9.58
N THR A 710 34.08 1.27 -9.20
CA THR A 710 34.54 0.25 -10.14
C THR A 710 33.40 -0.14 -11.09
N VAL A 711 33.66 -0.01 -12.39
CA VAL A 711 32.69 -0.29 -13.44
C VAL A 711 33.17 -1.41 -14.36
N ALA A 712 32.28 -2.36 -14.68
CA ALA A 712 32.50 -3.34 -15.72
C ALA A 712 31.34 -3.33 -16.72
N ILE A 713 31.64 -3.43 -18.01
CA ILE A 713 30.66 -3.43 -19.11
C ILE A 713 30.64 -4.76 -19.83
N ALA A 714 29.45 -5.19 -20.27
CA ALA A 714 29.33 -6.32 -21.20
C ALA A 714 28.26 -6.02 -22.25
N ASN A 715 28.50 -6.48 -23.49
CA ASN A 715 27.54 -6.41 -24.58
C ASN A 715 27.03 -7.80 -24.92
N GLN A 716 25.72 -7.97 -25.02
CA GLN A 716 25.05 -9.16 -25.53
C GLN A 716 24.34 -8.82 -26.85
N LYS A 717 23.59 -9.75 -27.42
CA LYS A 717 22.94 -9.56 -28.73
C LYS A 717 22.06 -8.30 -28.79
N GLU A 718 21.18 -8.14 -27.80
CA GLU A 718 20.19 -7.05 -27.77
C GLU A 718 20.28 -6.20 -26.49
N THR A 719 21.16 -6.55 -25.57
CA THR A 719 21.35 -5.86 -24.30
C THR A 719 22.81 -5.51 -24.07
N ALA A 720 23.01 -4.55 -23.18
CA ALA A 720 24.28 -4.26 -22.56
C ALA A 720 24.09 -4.15 -21.05
N THR A 721 25.12 -4.53 -20.30
CA THR A 721 25.10 -4.40 -18.84
C THR A 721 26.24 -3.52 -18.37
N VAL A 722 25.96 -2.74 -17.34
CA VAL A 722 26.95 -1.98 -16.57
C VAL A 722 26.86 -2.44 -15.12
N ARG A 723 27.92 -3.05 -14.64
CA ARG A 723 28.04 -3.51 -13.27
C ARG A 723 28.88 -2.50 -12.48
N ILE A 724 28.27 -1.93 -11.44
CA ILE A 724 28.90 -1.00 -10.50
C ILE A 724 29.12 -1.73 -9.17
N VAL A 725 30.30 -1.62 -8.59
CA VAL A 725 30.61 -2.16 -7.26
C VAL A 725 30.72 -0.98 -6.30
N PRO A 726 29.66 -0.68 -5.52
CA PRO A 726 29.63 0.51 -4.67
C PRO A 726 30.61 0.42 -3.50
N SER A 727 31.38 1.47 -3.32
CA SER A 727 32.30 1.64 -2.16
C SER A 727 31.60 2.15 -0.90
N ALA A 728 30.41 2.76 -1.06
CA ALA A 728 29.54 3.26 0.01
C ALA A 728 28.08 3.19 -0.38
N THR A 729 27.18 3.21 0.62
CA THR A 729 25.73 3.42 0.39
C THR A 729 25.51 4.89 0.05
N LYS A 730 25.19 5.18 -1.22
CA LYS A 730 25.04 6.55 -1.75
C LYS A 730 24.27 6.57 -3.06
N THR A 731 24.00 7.77 -3.57
CA THR A 731 23.56 7.95 -4.96
C THR A 731 24.79 8.13 -5.85
N VAL A 732 24.88 7.35 -6.91
CA VAL A 732 25.96 7.36 -7.91
C VAL A 732 25.41 7.87 -9.24
N ALA A 733 25.99 8.96 -9.75
CA ALA A 733 25.74 9.39 -11.11
C ALA A 733 26.51 8.50 -12.09
N TRP A 734 25.91 8.17 -13.22
CA TRP A 734 26.53 7.32 -14.21
C TRP A 734 26.23 7.77 -15.65
N THR A 735 27.14 7.45 -16.55
CA THR A 735 26.98 7.67 -17.99
C THR A 735 27.36 6.40 -18.76
N MET A 736 26.73 6.22 -19.91
CA MET A 736 26.97 5.11 -20.84
C MET A 736 27.09 5.67 -22.25
N THR A 737 28.25 5.54 -22.86
CA THR A 737 28.52 6.02 -24.23
C THR A 737 28.36 4.89 -25.23
N PHE A 738 27.54 5.11 -26.23
CA PHE A 738 27.30 4.14 -27.31
C PHE A 738 27.92 4.61 -28.62
N ALA A 739 28.45 3.64 -29.42
CA ALA A 739 28.70 3.85 -30.81
C ALA A 739 27.56 3.27 -31.64
N LYS A 740 27.26 3.93 -32.75
CA LYS A 740 26.42 3.41 -33.83
C LYS A 740 27.23 2.54 -34.77
#